data_20b05b8120e1280600757e7f3634a789
#
_entry.id   20b05b8120e1280600757e7f3634a789
#
_cell.length_a   1.000
_cell.length_b   1.000
_cell.length_c   1.000
_cell.angle_alpha   90.00
_cell.angle_beta   90.00
_cell.angle_gamma   90.00
#
_symmetry.space_group_name_H-M   'P 1'
#
loop_
_entity.id
_entity.type
_entity.pdbx_description
1 polymer ?
#
loop_
_entity_poly.entity_id
_entity_poly.type
_entity_poly.pdbx_seq_one_letter_code
_entity_poly.pdbx_strand_id
1 'polypeptide(L)'
;MDTTPEPVGPADADTIATGTPKAEENVHVSAPSRRFMPPRLIGDVQVWAPTARSVVLVTDSPDSEGLPMARLPDAPEWWRVDAEDRSDIRGSDESIHNHDGPRKTGATELGRRYGFRVLRDNADGDDADGDNADGDDAGGDAPVRPDPRSVRQPEGVHGLSALHEVDESAWTDSGWRGRSLQGTVLYELHVGTFTPDGTLDAAIDKLDHLVDLGVDFVELMPVNAFNGDVGWGYDGVDWYAVQESYGGPDALARFVDACHARGLGVVLDVVYNHLGPSGNYLPDFGPYLSDGATSWGAGPNLAGPDSDTVRDYIVENALRWFRDFHIDALRLDAVHALNDHRALHILEELALETDSLAAELGRPLSLIAESDLNDPRLITPRDRGGYGLTAQWDDDIHHAIHSLVSGERQGYYADFGSYQALAKVLRGGFFHDGTYSSFRRRHHGRPIPTNEIPAAALLAYTCNHDQIGNRAIGDRPSAYLDSGQLAIKAALVLLSPFTPMLFMGEEWAASTPFQFFTSHPEPELGRATAEGRKAEFAEHGWDSAEIPDPQSPQTFADSKLDWSEPDIGTHARVLEFYRALIGLRKSVDDFAEPAFGSVDVTYDETAGWCAMHRGDHTVLAVIGSDAVDVPIRIDPVLSWTDVAVTESGVRSPSHNVVIGRRLPGPQ
;
A
#
# COMPACT_ATOMS: atom_id res chain seq x y z
N MET A 1 -5.78 56.40 42.09
CA MET A 1 -7.20 56.09 42.31
C MET A 1 -7.30 54.61 42.36
N ASP A 2 -7.43 54.15 43.54
CA ASP A 2 -7.47 52.78 44.01
C ASP A 2 -8.92 52.27 43.89
N THR A 3 -9.15 51.10 43.25
CA THR A 3 -10.39 50.33 43.39
C THR A 3 -10.12 48.85 43.27
N THR A 4 -9.92 48.23 44.40
CA THR A 4 -10.07 46.76 44.60
C THR A 4 -11.53 46.36 44.48
N PRO A 5 -11.88 45.18 43.90
CA PRO A 5 -13.19 44.57 44.06
C PRO A 5 -13.23 43.61 45.26
N GLU A 6 -14.36 43.62 45.93
CA GLU A 6 -14.74 42.80 47.09
C GLU A 6 -14.93 41.29 46.75
N PRO A 7 -14.88 40.39 47.74
CA PRO A 7 -15.02 38.95 47.55
C PRO A 7 -16.49 38.51 47.50
N VAL A 8 -16.84 37.65 46.54
CA VAL A 8 -18.14 36.98 46.46
C VAL A 8 -18.09 35.68 47.29
N GLY A 9 -19.06 35.55 48.20
CA GLY A 9 -19.23 34.41 49.10
C GLY A 9 -19.72 33.12 48.43
N PRO A 10 -19.74 32.00 49.15
CA PRO A 10 -19.97 30.68 48.59
C PRO A 10 -21.45 30.44 48.28
N ALA A 11 -21.73 29.91 47.07
CA ALA A 11 -23.04 29.40 46.70
C ALA A 11 -23.09 27.88 46.83
N ASP A 12 -24.22 27.42 47.31
CA ASP A 12 -24.59 26.10 47.75
C ASP A 12 -24.33 24.96 46.74
N ALA A 13 -23.84 23.85 47.30
CA ALA A 13 -23.88 22.52 46.68
C ALA A 13 -25.28 21.96 46.78
N ASP A 14 -25.94 21.70 45.66
CA ASP A 14 -26.88 20.57 45.58
C ASP A 14 -27.24 20.21 44.13
N THR A 15 -27.31 18.89 43.89
CA THR A 15 -27.95 18.18 42.80
C THR A 15 -27.16 18.00 41.50
N ILE A 16 -26.25 17.03 41.51
CA ILE A 16 -25.81 16.34 40.28
C ILE A 16 -26.90 15.35 39.89
N ALA A 17 -27.71 15.70 38.90
CA ALA A 17 -28.59 14.77 38.21
C ALA A 17 -27.77 13.86 37.29
N THR A 18 -27.77 12.56 37.54
CA THR A 18 -27.26 11.52 36.66
C THR A 18 -28.13 11.44 35.40
N GLY A 19 -27.74 12.19 34.38
CA GLY A 19 -28.29 12.03 33.03
C GLY A 19 -27.49 10.96 32.28
N THR A 20 -28.15 9.87 31.90
CA THR A 20 -27.68 8.92 30.89
C THR A 20 -27.26 9.69 29.64
N PRO A 21 -26.11 9.37 28.99
CA PRO A 21 -25.72 10.02 27.75
C PRO A 21 -26.77 9.69 26.70
N LYS A 22 -27.36 10.73 26.11
CA LYS A 22 -28.18 10.62 24.90
C LYS A 22 -27.27 10.10 23.78
N ALA A 23 -27.79 9.11 23.03
CA ALA A 23 -27.21 8.63 21.81
C ALA A 23 -26.80 9.82 20.93
N GLU A 24 -25.58 9.81 20.45
CA GLU A 24 -25.04 10.77 19.51
C GLU A 24 -25.95 10.87 18.29
N GLU A 25 -26.37 12.08 17.96
CA GLU A 25 -27.01 12.37 16.69
C GLU A 25 -25.99 12.07 15.58
N ASN A 26 -26.27 11.04 14.77
CA ASN A 26 -25.52 10.75 13.56
C ASN A 26 -25.45 12.00 12.71
N VAL A 27 -24.25 12.52 12.50
CA VAL A 27 -23.96 13.43 11.40
C VAL A 27 -24.34 12.66 10.13
N HIS A 28 -25.38 13.10 9.46
CA HIS A 28 -25.74 12.56 8.15
C HIS A 28 -24.54 12.80 7.21
N VAL A 29 -23.71 11.79 7.05
CA VAL A 29 -22.87 11.63 5.89
C VAL A 29 -23.83 11.48 4.70
N SER A 30 -23.52 12.14 3.60
CA SER A 30 -24.25 12.17 2.33
C SER A 30 -24.93 10.85 1.99
N ALA A 31 -26.04 10.93 1.23
CA ALA A 31 -26.82 9.77 0.76
C ALA A 31 -25.89 8.61 0.37
N PRO A 32 -26.23 7.35 0.70
CA PRO A 32 -25.35 6.22 0.47
C PRO A 32 -24.84 6.27 -0.96
N SER A 33 -23.52 6.34 -1.14
CA SER A 33 -22.87 6.21 -2.42
C SER A 33 -23.47 4.99 -3.13
N ARG A 34 -23.80 5.12 -4.40
CA ARG A 34 -24.35 3.98 -5.16
C ARG A 34 -23.29 2.88 -5.14
N ARG A 35 -23.53 1.83 -4.34
CA ARG A 35 -22.62 0.67 -4.25
C ARG A 35 -22.27 0.21 -5.67
N PHE A 36 -20.98 0.26 -6.02
CA PHE A 36 -20.52 -0.29 -7.28
C PHE A 36 -20.74 -1.81 -7.28
N MET A 37 -21.39 -2.28 -8.31
CA MET A 37 -21.53 -3.71 -8.60
C MET A 37 -21.04 -3.94 -10.03
N PRO A 38 -20.08 -4.86 -10.25
CA PRO A 38 -19.64 -5.20 -11.60
C PRO A 38 -20.84 -5.60 -12.47
N PRO A 39 -20.96 -5.08 -13.71
CA PRO A 39 -22.05 -5.45 -14.59
C PRO A 39 -21.92 -6.91 -15.03
N ARG A 40 -23.02 -7.65 -14.96
CA ARG A 40 -23.11 -9.06 -15.40
C ARG A 40 -23.65 -9.20 -16.81
N LEU A 41 -24.34 -8.17 -17.29
CA LEU A 41 -24.94 -8.08 -18.63
C LEU A 41 -24.50 -6.77 -19.27
N ILE A 42 -24.33 -6.78 -20.59
CA ILE A 42 -24.02 -5.58 -21.36
C ILE A 42 -25.06 -4.47 -21.13
N GLY A 43 -26.34 -4.83 -21.01
CA GLY A 43 -27.41 -3.89 -20.73
C GLY A 43 -27.35 -3.19 -19.36
N ASP A 44 -26.52 -3.69 -18.43
CA ASP A 44 -26.33 -3.11 -17.08
C ASP A 44 -25.12 -2.18 -16.99
N VAL A 45 -24.28 -2.14 -18.04
CA VAL A 45 -23.09 -1.29 -18.10
C VAL A 45 -23.51 0.19 -18.03
N GLN A 46 -22.83 0.94 -17.16
CA GLN A 46 -23.01 2.37 -16.96
C GLN A 46 -21.66 3.08 -16.96
N VAL A 47 -21.61 4.31 -17.45
CA VAL A 47 -20.42 5.13 -17.42
C VAL A 47 -20.73 6.57 -17.02
N TRP A 48 -19.86 7.16 -16.20
CA TRP A 48 -19.91 8.58 -15.87
C TRP A 48 -19.17 9.39 -16.93
N ALA A 49 -19.90 10.25 -17.62
CA ALA A 49 -19.37 11.15 -18.63
C ALA A 49 -20.21 12.43 -18.66
N PRO A 50 -20.01 13.35 -17.68
CA PRO A 50 -20.88 14.50 -17.46
C PRO A 50 -20.89 15.48 -18.64
N THR A 51 -19.76 15.66 -19.30
CA THR A 51 -19.59 16.62 -20.42
C THR A 51 -19.78 16.00 -21.80
N ALA A 52 -20.10 14.71 -21.88
CA ALA A 52 -20.33 14.04 -23.16
C ALA A 52 -21.64 14.54 -23.81
N ARG A 53 -21.59 14.81 -25.13
CA ARG A 53 -22.78 15.05 -25.96
C ARG A 53 -23.53 13.77 -26.25
N SER A 54 -22.79 12.69 -26.51
CA SER A 54 -23.32 11.35 -26.70
C SER A 54 -22.28 10.29 -26.29
N VAL A 55 -22.78 9.12 -25.89
CA VAL A 55 -21.96 7.95 -25.56
C VAL A 55 -22.54 6.75 -26.29
N VAL A 56 -21.66 5.94 -26.87
CA VAL A 56 -22.01 4.70 -27.56
C VAL A 56 -21.27 3.54 -26.89
N LEU A 57 -21.99 2.54 -26.45
CA LEU A 57 -21.44 1.29 -25.95
C LEU A 57 -21.06 0.39 -27.13
N VAL A 58 -19.81 0.09 -27.28
CA VAL A 58 -19.26 -0.79 -28.31
C VAL A 58 -19.01 -2.17 -27.72
N THR A 59 -19.41 -3.23 -28.42
CA THR A 59 -19.23 -4.62 -27.94
C THR A 59 -18.49 -5.49 -28.94
N ASP A 60 -17.75 -6.45 -28.40
CA ASP A 60 -17.07 -7.55 -29.13
C ASP A 60 -15.94 -7.11 -30.07
N SER A 61 -16.04 -5.96 -30.75
CA SER A 61 -15.01 -5.41 -31.62
C SER A 61 -15.04 -3.87 -31.59
N PRO A 62 -13.88 -3.18 -31.58
CA PRO A 62 -13.82 -1.73 -31.68
C PRO A 62 -14.46 -1.16 -32.95
N ASP A 63 -14.55 -1.96 -34.01
CA ASP A 63 -15.11 -1.58 -35.31
C ASP A 63 -16.63 -1.73 -35.39
N SER A 64 -17.28 -2.26 -34.34
CA SER A 64 -18.75 -2.40 -34.35
C SER A 64 -19.45 -1.04 -34.22
N GLU A 65 -20.66 -0.92 -34.82
CA GLU A 65 -21.48 0.32 -34.74
C GLU A 65 -21.79 0.71 -33.30
N GLY A 66 -21.99 -0.29 -32.43
CA GLY A 66 -22.30 -0.12 -31.01
C GLY A 66 -23.75 0.27 -30.75
N LEU A 67 -24.06 0.44 -29.48
CA LEU A 67 -25.40 0.74 -28.97
C LEU A 67 -25.41 2.17 -28.39
N PRO A 68 -26.30 3.05 -28.83
CA PRO A 68 -26.45 4.39 -28.26
C PRO A 68 -26.84 4.28 -26.78
N MET A 69 -26.29 5.14 -25.95
CA MET A 69 -26.60 5.22 -24.53
C MET A 69 -27.43 6.49 -24.25
N ALA A 70 -28.31 6.39 -23.26
CA ALA A 70 -29.11 7.51 -22.76
C ALA A 70 -28.66 7.94 -21.36
N ARG A 71 -28.80 9.22 -21.06
CA ARG A 71 -28.57 9.76 -19.72
C ARG A 71 -29.56 9.18 -18.72
N LEU A 72 -29.10 8.86 -17.50
CA LEU A 72 -30.03 8.42 -16.45
C LEU A 72 -30.90 9.58 -15.98
N PRO A 73 -32.22 9.39 -15.82
CA PRO A 73 -33.13 10.47 -15.43
C PRO A 73 -32.80 11.13 -14.08
N ASP A 74 -32.36 10.30 -13.11
CA ASP A 74 -32.07 10.75 -11.74
C ASP A 74 -30.59 11.11 -11.52
N ALA A 75 -29.71 10.87 -12.52
CA ALA A 75 -28.30 11.18 -12.52
C ALA A 75 -27.82 11.45 -13.95
N PRO A 76 -28.12 12.63 -14.50
CA PRO A 76 -27.93 12.93 -15.93
C PRO A 76 -26.46 12.96 -16.39
N GLU A 77 -25.52 12.95 -15.48
CA GLU A 77 -24.08 12.79 -15.73
C GLU A 77 -23.67 11.34 -16.03
N TRP A 78 -24.56 10.36 -15.76
CA TRP A 78 -24.36 8.94 -16.02
C TRP A 78 -25.12 8.49 -17.27
N TRP A 79 -24.51 7.57 -18.00
CA TRP A 79 -25.04 6.99 -19.24
C TRP A 79 -25.25 5.49 -19.10
N ARG A 80 -26.30 4.98 -19.74
CA ARG A 80 -26.65 3.56 -19.82
C ARG A 80 -27.39 3.26 -21.13
N VAL A 81 -27.28 2.02 -21.63
CA VAL A 81 -28.07 1.58 -22.79
C VAL A 81 -29.58 1.73 -22.52
N ASP A 82 -30.34 2.24 -23.48
CA ASP A 82 -31.77 2.47 -23.31
C ASP A 82 -32.54 1.16 -23.07
N ALA A 83 -33.63 1.24 -22.33
CA ALA A 83 -34.44 0.08 -21.96
C ALA A 83 -35.11 -0.61 -23.18
N GLU A 84 -35.40 0.17 -24.25
CA GLU A 84 -35.97 -0.36 -25.48
C GLU A 84 -34.95 -1.17 -26.29
N ASP A 85 -33.68 -0.74 -26.32
CA ASP A 85 -32.60 -1.43 -27.02
C ASP A 85 -32.09 -2.66 -26.24
N ARG A 86 -32.38 -2.75 -24.92
CA ARG A 86 -32.05 -3.92 -24.11
C ARG A 86 -32.78 -5.20 -24.52
N SER A 87 -33.95 -5.10 -25.19
CA SER A 87 -34.70 -6.26 -25.66
C SER A 87 -34.01 -6.95 -26.83
N ASP A 88 -33.26 -6.20 -27.65
CA ASP A 88 -32.56 -6.70 -28.84
C ASP A 88 -31.21 -7.31 -28.47
N ILE A 89 -30.63 -6.92 -27.30
CA ILE A 89 -29.36 -7.49 -26.78
C ILE A 89 -29.56 -8.90 -26.21
N ARG A 90 -30.77 -9.23 -25.75
CA ARG A 90 -31.12 -10.57 -25.27
C ARG A 90 -31.32 -11.52 -26.43
N GLY A 91 -30.25 -11.81 -27.16
CA GLY A 91 -30.15 -12.66 -28.35
C GLY A 91 -31.40 -13.44 -28.73
N SER A 92 -31.75 -13.41 -30.01
CA SER A 92 -32.79 -14.19 -30.67
C SER A 92 -32.58 -15.71 -30.55
N ASP A 93 -32.63 -16.24 -29.34
CA ASP A 93 -32.72 -17.67 -29.07
C ASP A 93 -34.15 -18.03 -28.64
N GLU A 94 -35.12 -17.63 -29.51
CA GLU A 94 -36.48 -18.12 -29.46
C GLU A 94 -36.60 -19.51 -30.08
N SER A 95 -35.85 -20.48 -29.60
CA SER A 95 -36.10 -21.86 -29.94
C SER A 95 -35.96 -22.79 -28.73
N ILE A 96 -36.73 -22.57 -27.68
CA ILE A 96 -37.09 -23.65 -26.74
C ILE A 96 -38.54 -23.39 -26.27
N HIS A 97 -39.47 -24.12 -26.85
CA HIS A 97 -40.84 -24.27 -26.38
C HIS A 97 -40.91 -24.96 -25.02
N ASN A 98 -41.69 -24.36 -24.13
CA ASN A 98 -42.46 -24.93 -23.02
C ASN A 98 -41.98 -26.23 -22.35
N HIS A 99 -41.42 -26.08 -21.14
CA HIS A 99 -41.73 -26.99 -20.04
C HIS A 99 -41.68 -26.23 -18.72
N ASP A 100 -42.76 -26.32 -17.92
CA ASP A 100 -42.89 -25.83 -16.56
C ASP A 100 -41.78 -26.39 -15.67
N GLY A 101 -40.77 -25.57 -15.33
CA GLY A 101 -39.78 -25.80 -14.35
C GLY A 101 -39.36 -24.45 -13.71
N PRO A 102 -38.81 -24.43 -12.47
CA PRO A 102 -38.45 -23.16 -11.82
C PRO A 102 -37.49 -22.37 -12.72
N ARG A 103 -37.79 -21.08 -12.92
CA ARG A 103 -36.99 -20.13 -13.73
C ARG A 103 -35.54 -20.20 -13.29
N LYS A 104 -34.65 -20.68 -14.17
CA LYS A 104 -33.23 -20.48 -14.04
C LYS A 104 -32.96 -18.97 -14.12
N THR A 105 -32.49 -18.41 -13.04
CA THR A 105 -32.05 -17.01 -12.94
C THR A 105 -30.97 -16.73 -13.98
N GLY A 106 -31.22 -15.75 -14.83
CA GLY A 106 -30.40 -15.00 -15.78
C GLY A 106 -29.11 -15.64 -16.33
N ALA A 107 -29.06 -15.84 -17.65
CA ALA A 107 -27.80 -16.07 -18.34
C ALA A 107 -26.87 -14.84 -18.08
N THR A 108 -25.64 -15.08 -17.64
CA THR A 108 -24.59 -14.06 -17.54
C THR A 108 -23.84 -13.97 -18.88
N GLU A 109 -23.41 -12.76 -19.26
CA GLU A 109 -22.57 -12.53 -20.43
C GLU A 109 -21.09 -12.36 -20.05
N LEU A 110 -20.66 -13.01 -18.93
CA LEU A 110 -19.28 -12.92 -18.44
C LEU A 110 -18.28 -13.28 -19.53
N GLY A 111 -17.22 -12.49 -19.62
CA GLY A 111 -16.19 -12.60 -20.67
C GLY A 111 -16.49 -11.80 -21.93
N ARG A 112 -17.71 -11.26 -22.10
CA ARG A 112 -18.04 -10.41 -23.24
C ARG A 112 -17.26 -9.10 -23.18
N ARG A 113 -16.76 -8.65 -24.33
CA ARG A 113 -15.94 -7.44 -24.47
C ARG A 113 -16.81 -6.21 -24.68
N TYR A 114 -16.38 -5.07 -24.09
CA TYR A 114 -17.04 -3.80 -24.29
C TYR A 114 -16.11 -2.60 -24.07
N GLY A 115 -16.52 -1.46 -24.58
CA GLY A 115 -15.85 -0.17 -24.39
C GLY A 115 -16.79 0.96 -24.80
N PHE A 116 -16.30 2.19 -24.76
CA PHE A 116 -17.13 3.37 -25.02
C PHE A 116 -16.53 4.27 -26.10
N ARG A 117 -17.36 4.78 -27.00
CA ARG A 117 -17.08 5.99 -27.78
C ARG A 117 -17.75 7.17 -27.10
N VAL A 118 -16.96 8.15 -26.68
CA VAL A 118 -17.44 9.34 -25.99
C VAL A 118 -17.25 10.55 -26.90
N LEU A 119 -18.33 11.21 -27.27
CA LEU A 119 -18.33 12.42 -28.10
C LEU A 119 -18.55 13.64 -27.24
N ARG A 120 -17.70 14.66 -27.40
CA ARG A 120 -17.81 15.95 -26.71
C ARG A 120 -18.08 17.06 -27.70
N ASP A 121 -18.63 18.16 -27.22
CA ASP A 121 -18.64 19.39 -28.01
C ASP A 121 -17.20 19.92 -28.10
N ASN A 122 -16.72 20.24 -29.30
CA ASN A 122 -15.41 20.85 -29.48
C ASN A 122 -15.37 22.18 -28.74
N ALA A 123 -14.68 22.24 -27.58
CA ALA A 123 -14.55 23.44 -26.77
C ALA A 123 -13.56 24.48 -27.36
N ASP A 124 -12.77 24.13 -28.38
CA ASP A 124 -11.79 24.99 -29.02
C ASP A 124 -12.11 25.18 -30.49
N GLY A 125 -12.83 26.28 -30.77
CA GLY A 125 -12.97 26.81 -32.11
C GLY A 125 -11.70 27.51 -32.56
N ASP A 126 -10.69 26.77 -32.99
CA ASP A 126 -9.50 27.28 -33.70
C ASP A 126 -9.23 26.45 -34.97
N ASP A 127 -10.25 26.27 -35.80
CA ASP A 127 -10.12 26.02 -37.23
C ASP A 127 -11.25 26.71 -37.99
N ALA A 128 -11.15 28.02 -38.07
CA ALA A 128 -11.95 28.82 -39.00
C ALA A 128 -11.33 28.74 -40.40
N ASP A 129 -11.64 27.66 -41.12
CA ASP A 129 -11.71 27.70 -42.59
C ASP A 129 -12.38 26.41 -43.12
N GLY A 130 -13.60 26.53 -43.59
CA GLY A 130 -14.22 25.48 -44.41
C GLY A 130 -15.69 25.19 -44.14
N ASP A 131 -16.54 25.92 -44.88
CA ASP A 131 -17.95 25.57 -45.16
C ASP A 131 -18.20 24.04 -45.22
N ASN A 132 -18.91 23.50 -44.24
CA ASN A 132 -19.81 22.37 -44.41
C ASN A 132 -20.80 22.32 -43.22
N ALA A 133 -21.79 23.18 -43.29
CA ALA A 133 -23.01 23.04 -42.52
C ALA A 133 -23.97 22.20 -43.34
N ASP A 134 -23.90 20.90 -43.22
CA ASP A 134 -24.97 19.93 -43.52
C ASP A 134 -24.47 18.52 -43.30
N GLY A 135 -25.07 17.81 -42.37
CA GLY A 135 -24.92 16.36 -42.35
C GLY A 135 -24.68 15.75 -40.99
N ASP A 136 -25.63 14.99 -40.56
CA ASP A 136 -25.57 13.92 -39.58
C ASP A 136 -24.21 13.20 -39.54
N ASP A 137 -23.24 13.72 -38.83
CA ASP A 137 -22.04 12.95 -38.47
C ASP A 137 -22.33 12.26 -37.13
N ALA A 138 -23.05 11.16 -37.25
CA ALA A 138 -23.22 10.21 -36.18
C ALA A 138 -21.88 9.54 -35.88
N GLY A 139 -21.06 10.16 -35.05
CA GLY A 139 -20.13 9.52 -34.12
C GLY A 139 -19.11 8.48 -34.62
N GLY A 140 -18.75 8.46 -35.89
CA GLY A 140 -17.92 7.42 -36.47
C GLY A 140 -16.42 7.48 -36.13
N ASP A 141 -15.89 8.63 -35.77
CA ASP A 141 -14.43 8.85 -35.68
C ASP A 141 -13.82 8.88 -34.25
N ALA A 142 -14.64 8.93 -33.18
CA ALA A 142 -14.10 8.88 -31.84
C ALA A 142 -13.53 7.48 -31.50
N PRO A 143 -12.33 7.40 -30.92
CA PRO A 143 -11.76 6.12 -30.54
C PRO A 143 -12.57 5.43 -29.44
N VAL A 144 -12.58 4.09 -29.46
CA VAL A 144 -13.17 3.30 -28.39
C VAL A 144 -12.20 3.27 -27.22
N ARG A 145 -12.72 3.52 -26.01
CA ARG A 145 -11.97 3.53 -24.76
C ARG A 145 -12.46 2.43 -23.83
N PRO A 146 -11.58 1.83 -23.00
CA PRO A 146 -11.99 0.94 -21.94
C PRO A 146 -12.88 1.67 -20.92
N ASP A 147 -13.60 0.89 -20.12
CA ASP A 147 -14.40 1.41 -19.02
C ASP A 147 -13.49 1.93 -17.90
N PRO A 148 -13.66 3.17 -17.41
CA PRO A 148 -12.97 3.64 -16.21
C PRO A 148 -13.08 2.72 -14.99
N ARG A 149 -14.18 1.96 -14.89
CA ARG A 149 -14.43 0.97 -13.82
C ARG A 149 -14.26 -0.47 -14.33
N SER A 150 -13.43 -0.68 -15.34
CA SER A 150 -13.15 -2.00 -15.87
C SER A 150 -12.64 -2.94 -14.78
N VAL A 151 -13.32 -4.05 -14.60
CA VAL A 151 -12.94 -5.08 -13.61
C VAL A 151 -12.02 -6.13 -14.19
N ARG A 152 -11.82 -6.11 -15.51
CA ARG A 152 -10.90 -7.00 -16.23
C ARG A 152 -10.46 -6.40 -17.57
N GLN A 153 -9.15 -6.38 -17.83
CA GLN A 153 -8.51 -5.89 -19.07
C GLN A 153 -7.70 -6.99 -19.76
N PRO A 154 -8.37 -7.95 -20.41
CA PRO A 154 -7.70 -9.15 -20.90
C PRO A 154 -6.81 -8.94 -22.12
N GLU A 155 -6.90 -7.78 -22.78
CA GLU A 155 -6.08 -7.38 -23.93
C GLU A 155 -5.20 -6.16 -23.59
N GLY A 156 -4.97 -5.93 -22.28
CA GLY A 156 -4.22 -4.79 -21.78
C GLY A 156 -5.05 -3.50 -21.74
N VAL A 157 -4.46 -2.44 -21.22
CA VAL A 157 -5.13 -1.17 -20.89
C VAL A 157 -5.66 -0.39 -22.10
N HIS A 158 -5.24 -0.73 -23.31
CA HIS A 158 -5.73 -0.13 -24.56
C HIS A 158 -6.85 -0.93 -25.21
N GLY A 159 -7.10 -2.15 -24.72
CA GLY A 159 -8.10 -3.06 -25.24
C GLY A 159 -9.49 -2.81 -24.68
N LEU A 160 -10.46 -3.59 -25.17
CA LEU A 160 -11.80 -3.59 -24.62
C LEU A 160 -11.83 -4.19 -23.20
N SER A 161 -12.60 -3.60 -22.33
CA SER A 161 -12.94 -4.17 -21.03
C SER A 161 -13.71 -5.48 -21.17
N ALA A 162 -13.66 -6.35 -20.17
CA ALA A 162 -14.48 -7.56 -20.15
C ALA A 162 -15.43 -7.60 -18.96
N LEU A 163 -16.66 -8.06 -19.18
CA LEU A 163 -17.56 -8.38 -18.08
C LEU A 163 -16.96 -9.51 -17.25
N HIS A 164 -16.79 -9.27 -15.98
CA HIS A 164 -16.22 -10.25 -15.03
C HIS A 164 -16.85 -10.08 -13.65
N GLU A 165 -16.96 -11.18 -12.94
CA GLU A 165 -17.37 -11.24 -11.55
C GLU A 165 -16.55 -12.30 -10.84
N VAL A 166 -16.10 -12.01 -9.64
CA VAL A 166 -15.47 -13.01 -8.77
C VAL A 166 -16.52 -14.05 -8.40
N ASP A 167 -16.19 -15.34 -8.56
CA ASP A 167 -17.09 -16.43 -8.21
C ASP A 167 -17.18 -16.59 -6.68
N GLU A 168 -18.24 -16.04 -6.09
CA GLU A 168 -18.47 -16.15 -4.65
C GLU A 168 -18.54 -17.60 -4.15
N SER A 169 -18.89 -18.57 -5.01
CA SER A 169 -18.97 -19.99 -4.64
C SER A 169 -17.60 -20.69 -4.57
N ALA A 170 -16.56 -20.06 -5.13
CA ALA A 170 -15.20 -20.59 -5.11
C ALA A 170 -14.47 -20.32 -3.79
N TRP A 171 -14.94 -19.37 -2.97
CA TRP A 171 -14.32 -19.05 -1.70
C TRP A 171 -14.49 -20.16 -0.67
N THR A 172 -13.40 -20.52 0.02
CA THR A 172 -13.40 -21.51 1.12
C THR A 172 -13.19 -20.86 2.50
N ASP A 173 -13.01 -19.56 2.53
CA ASP A 173 -12.64 -18.76 3.71
C ASP A 173 -13.82 -18.32 4.60
N SER A 174 -14.98 -18.94 4.50
CA SER A 174 -16.17 -18.61 5.31
C SER A 174 -15.91 -18.64 6.83
N GLY A 175 -14.85 -19.32 7.27
CA GLY A 175 -14.34 -19.35 8.65
C GLY A 175 -13.42 -18.19 9.01
N TRP A 176 -12.93 -17.42 8.05
CA TRP A 176 -12.03 -16.29 8.27
C TRP A 176 -12.74 -15.17 9.06
N ARG A 177 -12.08 -14.63 10.07
CA ARG A 177 -12.61 -13.56 10.93
C ARG A 177 -11.77 -12.28 10.87
N GLY A 178 -10.86 -12.23 9.91
CA GLY A 178 -9.88 -11.16 9.83
C GLY A 178 -8.83 -11.25 10.95
N ARG A 179 -7.89 -10.35 10.91
CA ARG A 179 -6.82 -10.21 11.88
C ARG A 179 -6.54 -8.73 12.14
N SER A 180 -6.31 -8.34 13.38
CA SER A 180 -5.81 -7.00 13.69
C SER A 180 -4.39 -6.85 13.15
N LEU A 181 -4.11 -5.72 12.48
CA LEU A 181 -2.83 -5.45 11.84
C LEU A 181 -1.72 -5.12 12.86
N GLN A 182 -2.03 -4.26 13.83
CA GLN A 182 -1.03 -3.72 14.74
C GLN A 182 -0.31 -4.79 15.56
N GLY A 183 1.02 -4.75 15.54
CA GLY A 183 1.89 -5.66 16.28
C GLY A 183 2.17 -7.00 15.60
N THR A 184 1.52 -7.28 14.47
CA THR A 184 1.75 -8.48 13.64
C THR A 184 2.99 -8.33 12.76
N VAL A 185 3.39 -9.40 12.06
CA VAL A 185 4.52 -9.40 11.12
C VAL A 185 3.99 -9.39 9.70
N LEU A 186 4.33 -8.34 8.94
CA LEU A 186 3.99 -8.20 7.52
C LEU A 186 5.14 -8.70 6.64
N TYR A 187 4.81 -9.13 5.43
CA TYR A 187 5.77 -9.54 4.42
C TYR A 187 5.38 -8.96 3.06
N GLU A 188 6.11 -7.95 2.62
CA GLU A 188 5.92 -7.28 1.33
C GLU A 188 6.53 -8.11 0.21
N LEU A 189 5.78 -8.31 -0.88
CA LEU A 189 6.25 -9.01 -2.07
C LEU A 189 5.76 -8.39 -3.38
N HIS A 190 6.60 -8.50 -4.42
CA HIS A 190 6.26 -8.19 -5.79
C HIS A 190 5.89 -9.48 -6.55
N VAL A 191 4.66 -9.58 -7.02
CA VAL A 191 4.13 -10.81 -7.67
C VAL A 191 5.04 -11.32 -8.80
N GLY A 192 5.46 -10.41 -9.70
CA GLY A 192 6.24 -10.76 -10.89
C GLY A 192 7.64 -11.31 -10.61
N THR A 193 8.24 -11.03 -9.42
CA THR A 193 9.60 -11.44 -9.09
C THR A 193 9.71 -12.34 -7.85
N PHE A 194 8.60 -12.58 -7.15
CA PHE A 194 8.57 -13.46 -5.99
C PHE A 194 8.88 -14.91 -6.34
N THR A 195 8.39 -15.37 -7.49
CA THR A 195 8.63 -16.73 -8.01
C THR A 195 9.20 -16.69 -9.42
N PRO A 196 9.80 -17.78 -9.92
CA PRO A 196 10.26 -17.86 -11.32
C PRO A 196 9.14 -17.60 -12.34
N ASP A 197 7.91 -18.06 -12.07
CA ASP A 197 6.78 -17.89 -13.00
C ASP A 197 6.18 -16.47 -12.92
N GLY A 198 6.30 -15.79 -11.78
CA GLY A 198 5.88 -14.40 -11.59
C GLY A 198 4.36 -14.21 -11.62
N THR A 199 3.61 -15.20 -11.10
CA THR A 199 2.15 -15.15 -11.04
C THR A 199 1.63 -15.36 -9.63
N LEU A 200 0.38 -14.93 -9.38
CA LEU A 200 -0.30 -15.14 -8.09
C LEU A 200 -0.48 -16.63 -7.78
N ASP A 201 -0.80 -17.45 -8.78
CA ASP A 201 -0.92 -18.90 -8.59
C ASP A 201 0.43 -19.54 -8.18
N ALA A 202 1.55 -19.12 -8.77
CA ALA A 202 2.87 -19.61 -8.37
C ALA A 202 3.28 -19.10 -6.96
N ALA A 203 2.81 -17.92 -6.57
CA ALA A 203 3.05 -17.40 -5.22
C ALA A 203 2.35 -18.22 -4.15
N ILE A 204 1.20 -18.85 -4.45
CA ILE A 204 0.49 -19.77 -3.53
C ILE A 204 1.41 -20.92 -3.06
N ASP A 205 2.27 -21.44 -3.95
CA ASP A 205 3.19 -22.55 -3.64
C ASP A 205 4.26 -22.15 -2.60
N LYS A 206 4.42 -20.86 -2.31
CA LYS A 206 5.39 -20.32 -1.35
C LYS A 206 4.77 -19.86 -0.03
N LEU A 207 3.45 -19.90 0.12
CA LEU A 207 2.77 -19.44 1.33
C LEU A 207 3.16 -20.26 2.57
N ASP A 208 3.43 -21.55 2.42
CA ASP A 208 3.85 -22.40 3.55
C ASP A 208 5.22 -21.95 4.11
N HIS A 209 6.14 -21.43 3.27
CA HIS A 209 7.39 -20.82 3.74
C HIS A 209 7.11 -19.58 4.63
N LEU A 210 6.16 -18.74 4.26
CA LEU A 210 5.78 -17.56 5.04
C LEU A 210 5.12 -17.93 6.37
N VAL A 211 4.28 -18.98 6.38
CA VAL A 211 3.72 -19.56 7.62
C VAL A 211 4.81 -20.07 8.53
N ASP A 212 5.76 -20.85 7.99
CA ASP A 212 6.90 -21.40 8.75
C ASP A 212 7.84 -20.31 9.26
N LEU A 213 7.98 -19.20 8.53
CA LEU A 213 8.70 -18.01 8.97
C LEU A 213 8.00 -17.33 10.15
N GLY A 214 6.67 -17.45 10.21
CA GLY A 214 5.85 -16.83 11.24
C GLY A 214 5.23 -15.49 10.84
N VAL A 215 5.08 -15.23 9.54
CA VAL A 215 4.37 -14.07 8.99
C VAL A 215 2.88 -14.11 9.37
N ASP A 216 2.27 -12.96 9.51
CA ASP A 216 0.83 -12.81 9.81
C ASP A 216 0.05 -12.22 8.64
N PHE A 217 0.68 -11.33 7.85
CA PHE A 217 0.10 -10.70 6.67
C PHE A 217 1.06 -10.74 5.50
N VAL A 218 0.52 -11.00 4.32
CA VAL A 218 1.23 -10.83 3.05
C VAL A 218 0.78 -9.52 2.42
N GLU A 219 1.72 -8.63 2.14
CA GLU A 219 1.49 -7.36 1.45
C GLU A 219 1.90 -7.51 -0.01
N LEU A 220 0.93 -7.34 -0.91
CA LEU A 220 1.15 -7.34 -2.35
C LEU A 220 1.46 -5.93 -2.82
N MET A 221 2.61 -5.72 -3.49
CA MET A 221 2.83 -4.52 -4.29
C MET A 221 1.70 -4.39 -5.33
N PRO A 222 1.46 -3.18 -5.92
CA PRO A 222 0.25 -2.93 -6.69
C PRO A 222 0.01 -3.94 -7.81
N VAL A 223 -1.23 -4.40 -7.92
CA VAL A 223 -1.67 -5.40 -8.91
C VAL A 223 -2.59 -4.82 -9.98
N ASN A 224 -2.84 -3.50 -9.95
CA ASN A 224 -3.71 -2.85 -10.92
C ASN A 224 -3.17 -2.97 -12.35
N ALA A 225 -4.09 -3.00 -13.33
CA ALA A 225 -3.70 -3.13 -14.72
C ALA A 225 -2.89 -1.90 -15.18
N PHE A 226 -1.71 -2.17 -15.72
CA PHE A 226 -0.76 -1.21 -16.31
C PHE A 226 -0.42 -1.60 -17.73
N ASN A 227 0.15 -0.65 -18.51
CA ASN A 227 0.57 -0.92 -19.88
C ASN A 227 1.86 -1.74 -19.91
N GLY A 228 1.84 -2.87 -20.65
CA GLY A 228 2.93 -3.84 -20.71
C GLY A 228 2.70 -5.04 -19.80
N ASP A 229 3.70 -5.93 -19.75
CA ASP A 229 3.62 -7.22 -19.04
C ASP A 229 4.39 -7.20 -17.70
N VAL A 230 5.34 -6.27 -17.55
CA VAL A 230 6.29 -6.21 -16.42
C VAL A 230 6.39 -4.78 -15.90
N GLY A 231 6.32 -4.62 -14.60
CA GLY A 231 6.46 -3.35 -13.90
C GLY A 231 6.32 -3.55 -12.41
N TRP A 232 6.67 -2.56 -11.62
CA TRP A 232 6.45 -2.60 -10.17
C TRP A 232 4.97 -2.51 -9.78
N GLY A 233 4.10 -2.06 -10.72
CA GLY A 233 2.67 -1.89 -10.50
C GLY A 233 2.23 -0.45 -10.19
N TYR A 234 3.16 0.48 -10.00
CA TYR A 234 2.83 1.90 -9.72
C TYR A 234 2.41 2.70 -10.96
N ASP A 235 2.53 2.13 -12.16
CA ASP A 235 2.04 2.69 -13.42
C ASP A 235 0.59 2.25 -13.77
N GLY A 236 -0.18 1.80 -12.77
CA GLY A 236 -1.57 1.34 -12.96
C GLY A 236 -2.49 2.44 -13.47
N VAL A 237 -3.38 2.12 -14.43
CA VAL A 237 -4.35 3.06 -15.02
C VAL A 237 -5.80 2.59 -14.92
N ASP A 238 -6.03 1.30 -14.76
CA ASP A 238 -7.35 0.73 -14.50
C ASP A 238 -7.42 0.20 -13.06
N TRP A 239 -7.79 1.08 -12.12
CA TRP A 239 -7.74 0.77 -10.68
C TRP A 239 -8.65 -0.38 -10.24
N TYR A 240 -9.67 -0.72 -11.03
CA TYR A 240 -10.59 -1.80 -10.72
C TYR A 240 -10.16 -3.16 -11.30
N ALA A 241 -9.21 -3.18 -12.24
CA ALA A 241 -8.75 -4.39 -12.90
C ALA A 241 -7.46 -4.94 -12.25
N VAL A 242 -7.30 -6.26 -12.27
CA VAL A 242 -6.06 -6.95 -11.89
C VAL A 242 -5.25 -7.26 -13.14
N GLN A 243 -3.96 -7.00 -13.10
CA GLN A 243 -3.03 -7.23 -14.21
C GLN A 243 -3.07 -8.68 -14.68
N GLU A 244 -3.31 -8.89 -15.99
CA GLU A 244 -3.45 -10.22 -16.57
C GLU A 244 -2.15 -11.04 -16.54
N SER A 245 -0.98 -10.40 -16.63
CA SER A 245 0.32 -11.10 -16.50
C SER A 245 0.53 -11.73 -15.13
N TYR A 246 -0.17 -11.24 -14.08
CA TYR A 246 -0.17 -11.85 -12.74
C TYR A 246 -1.21 -12.98 -12.60
N GLY A 247 -2.09 -13.18 -13.61
CA GLY A 247 -3.15 -14.18 -13.63
C GLY A 247 -4.57 -13.58 -13.53
N GLY A 248 -4.69 -12.25 -13.50
CA GLY A 248 -5.97 -11.53 -13.47
C GLY A 248 -6.77 -11.70 -12.18
N PRO A 249 -8.05 -11.25 -12.18
CA PRO A 249 -8.86 -11.19 -10.96
C PRO A 249 -9.13 -12.57 -10.34
N ASP A 250 -9.29 -13.63 -11.14
CA ASP A 250 -9.54 -14.98 -10.61
C ASP A 250 -8.34 -15.54 -9.84
N ALA A 251 -7.11 -15.21 -10.28
CA ALA A 251 -5.90 -15.62 -9.59
C ALA A 251 -5.72 -14.86 -8.27
N LEU A 252 -6.07 -13.57 -8.23
CA LEU A 252 -6.07 -12.81 -6.98
C LEU A 252 -7.04 -13.41 -5.95
N ALA A 253 -8.25 -13.76 -6.37
CA ALA A 253 -9.22 -14.39 -5.48
C ALA A 253 -8.68 -15.73 -4.92
N ARG A 254 -8.10 -16.59 -5.77
CA ARG A 254 -7.47 -17.84 -5.32
C ARG A 254 -6.30 -17.61 -4.37
N PHE A 255 -5.48 -16.59 -4.62
CA PHE A 255 -4.35 -16.25 -3.75
C PHE A 255 -4.83 -15.83 -2.35
N VAL A 256 -5.83 -14.95 -2.27
CA VAL A 256 -6.38 -14.48 -0.99
C VAL A 256 -7.03 -15.65 -0.23
N ASP A 257 -7.84 -16.47 -0.90
CA ASP A 257 -8.44 -17.66 -0.28
C ASP A 257 -7.37 -18.63 0.27
N ALA A 258 -6.28 -18.84 -0.49
CA ALA A 258 -5.16 -19.68 -0.06
C ALA A 258 -4.40 -19.08 1.14
N CYS A 259 -4.27 -17.76 1.24
CA CYS A 259 -3.73 -17.07 2.41
C CYS A 259 -4.62 -17.29 3.63
N HIS A 260 -5.90 -17.03 3.51
CA HIS A 260 -6.87 -17.20 4.61
C HIS A 260 -6.94 -18.64 5.11
N ALA A 261 -6.89 -19.63 4.20
CA ALA A 261 -6.84 -21.05 4.56
C ALA A 261 -5.62 -21.40 5.43
N ARG A 262 -4.54 -20.61 5.35
CA ARG A 262 -3.32 -20.75 6.15
C ARG A 262 -3.24 -19.81 7.36
N GLY A 263 -4.28 -18.99 7.58
CA GLY A 263 -4.34 -18.02 8.65
C GLY A 263 -3.52 -16.75 8.40
N LEU A 264 -3.14 -16.48 7.13
CA LEU A 264 -2.49 -15.25 6.70
C LEU A 264 -3.54 -14.23 6.26
N GLY A 265 -3.45 -12.98 6.74
CA GLY A 265 -4.18 -11.86 6.16
C GLY A 265 -3.48 -11.33 4.91
N VAL A 266 -4.20 -10.55 4.09
CA VAL A 266 -3.66 -9.96 2.87
C VAL A 266 -3.79 -8.44 2.92
N VAL A 267 -2.69 -7.75 2.66
CA VAL A 267 -2.61 -6.31 2.41
C VAL A 267 -2.44 -6.11 0.91
N LEU A 268 -3.18 -5.17 0.34
CA LEU A 268 -3.00 -4.76 -1.06
C LEU A 268 -2.52 -3.31 -1.10
N ASP A 269 -1.44 -3.07 -1.83
CA ASP A 269 -0.97 -1.73 -2.13
C ASP A 269 -1.81 -1.11 -3.24
N VAL A 270 -2.37 0.10 -3.00
CA VAL A 270 -3.22 0.83 -3.92
C VAL A 270 -2.70 2.25 -4.16
N VAL A 271 -2.65 2.62 -5.43
CA VAL A 271 -2.07 3.88 -5.90
C VAL A 271 -3.19 4.84 -6.31
N TYR A 272 -3.65 5.68 -5.36
CA TYR A 272 -4.73 6.65 -5.64
C TYR A 272 -4.21 8.07 -5.90
N ASN A 273 -2.92 8.30 -5.77
CA ASN A 273 -2.33 9.65 -5.89
C ASN A 273 -2.02 10.04 -7.35
N HIS A 274 -1.88 9.09 -8.27
CA HIS A 274 -1.61 9.31 -9.68
C HIS A 274 -2.05 8.11 -10.54
N LEU A 275 -1.96 8.25 -11.84
CA LEU A 275 -2.13 7.17 -12.82
C LEU A 275 -0.89 7.10 -13.71
N GLY A 276 -0.61 5.92 -14.23
CA GLY A 276 0.51 5.68 -15.13
C GLY A 276 0.48 6.54 -16.41
N PRO A 277 1.62 6.67 -17.09
CA PRO A 277 1.79 7.57 -18.22
C PRO A 277 1.14 7.08 -19.52
N SER A 278 0.74 5.82 -19.60
CA SER A 278 0.16 5.20 -20.79
C SER A 278 -1.11 4.41 -20.46
N GLY A 279 -2.17 4.60 -21.23
CA GLY A 279 -3.46 3.92 -21.04
C GLY A 279 -4.45 4.66 -20.12
N ASN A 280 -4.09 5.82 -19.57
CA ASN A 280 -5.01 6.65 -18.80
C ASN A 280 -5.99 7.39 -19.72
N TYR A 281 -7.19 6.86 -19.83
CA TYR A 281 -8.28 7.44 -20.63
C TYR A 281 -9.34 8.16 -19.80
N LEU A 282 -9.16 8.31 -18.48
CA LEU A 282 -10.11 9.01 -17.61
C LEU A 282 -10.45 10.43 -18.09
N PRO A 283 -9.51 11.25 -18.62
CA PRO A 283 -9.82 12.56 -19.17
C PRO A 283 -10.79 12.54 -20.34
N ASP A 284 -10.89 11.44 -21.09
CA ASP A 284 -11.85 11.31 -22.21
C ASP A 284 -13.30 11.19 -21.72
N PHE A 285 -13.53 10.82 -20.46
CA PHE A 285 -14.85 10.66 -19.86
C PHE A 285 -15.29 11.89 -19.08
N GLY A 286 -14.42 12.52 -18.30
CA GLY A 286 -14.80 13.63 -17.46
C GLY A 286 -13.66 14.23 -16.65
N PRO A 287 -13.97 15.13 -15.71
CA PRO A 287 -12.98 15.80 -14.87
C PRO A 287 -12.47 14.89 -13.73
N TYR A 288 -11.98 13.71 -14.08
CA TYR A 288 -11.40 12.77 -13.11
C TYR A 288 -10.09 13.29 -12.51
N LEU A 289 -9.34 14.07 -13.30
CA LEU A 289 -8.02 14.58 -12.90
C LEU A 289 -8.10 16.06 -12.57
N SER A 290 -7.23 16.50 -11.66
CA SER A 290 -7.05 17.90 -11.30
C SER A 290 -6.12 18.60 -12.29
N ASP A 291 -6.22 19.94 -12.38
CA ASP A 291 -5.29 20.77 -13.16
C ASP A 291 -3.88 20.85 -12.52
N GLY A 292 -3.72 20.36 -11.29
CA GLY A 292 -2.46 20.36 -10.54
C GLY A 292 -1.60 19.16 -10.90
N ALA A 293 -0.30 19.37 -11.16
CA ALA A 293 0.64 18.27 -11.33
C ALA A 293 1.24 17.85 -9.97
N THR A 294 1.31 16.56 -9.73
CA THR A 294 2.17 15.94 -8.71
C THR A 294 3.55 15.63 -9.30
N SER A 295 4.48 15.10 -8.52
CA SER A 295 5.78 14.64 -9.03
C SER A 295 5.63 13.52 -10.08
N TRP A 296 4.49 12.82 -10.08
CA TRP A 296 4.19 11.68 -10.96
C TRP A 296 3.12 11.99 -12.03
N GLY A 297 2.66 13.23 -12.15
CA GLY A 297 1.64 13.63 -13.12
C GLY A 297 0.42 14.27 -12.49
N ALA A 298 -0.69 14.37 -13.23
CA ALA A 298 -1.94 14.89 -12.71
C ALA A 298 -2.56 13.89 -11.71
N GLY A 299 -2.88 14.37 -10.51
CA GLY A 299 -3.58 13.60 -9.50
C GLY A 299 -5.10 13.63 -9.70
N PRO A 300 -5.86 12.83 -8.93
CA PRO A 300 -7.32 12.82 -9.01
C PRO A 300 -7.92 14.16 -8.57
N ASN A 301 -9.08 14.48 -9.14
CA ASN A 301 -9.86 15.66 -8.75
C ASN A 301 -10.61 15.40 -7.43
N LEU A 302 -9.97 15.72 -6.30
CA LEU A 302 -10.53 15.46 -4.96
C LEU A 302 -11.34 16.64 -4.39
N ALA A 303 -11.17 17.85 -4.93
CA ALA A 303 -11.73 19.06 -4.31
C ALA A 303 -12.30 20.09 -5.32
N GLY A 304 -12.13 19.88 -6.62
CA GLY A 304 -12.66 20.75 -7.67
C GLY A 304 -14.16 20.49 -7.97
N PRO A 305 -14.73 21.15 -8.99
CA PRO A 305 -16.05 20.82 -9.49
C PRO A 305 -16.16 19.34 -9.88
N ASP A 306 -17.31 18.74 -9.64
CA ASP A 306 -17.63 17.32 -9.91
C ASP A 306 -16.76 16.29 -9.16
N SER A 307 -15.99 16.72 -8.15
CA SER A 307 -15.11 15.85 -7.38
C SER A 307 -15.83 14.78 -6.55
N ASP A 308 -17.12 14.94 -6.25
CA ASP A 308 -17.85 13.93 -5.47
C ASP A 308 -17.86 12.56 -6.17
N THR A 309 -18.10 12.52 -7.48
CA THR A 309 -18.07 11.26 -8.24
C THR A 309 -16.65 10.67 -8.34
N VAL A 310 -15.61 11.50 -8.35
CA VAL A 310 -14.22 11.04 -8.35
C VAL A 310 -13.83 10.47 -6.98
N ARG A 311 -14.30 11.06 -5.90
CA ARG A 311 -14.14 10.50 -4.54
C ARG A 311 -14.87 9.17 -4.42
N ASP A 312 -16.13 9.09 -4.89
CA ASP A 312 -16.87 7.83 -4.94
C ASP A 312 -16.13 6.76 -5.76
N TYR A 313 -15.46 7.15 -6.85
CA TYR A 313 -14.64 6.25 -7.66
C TYR A 313 -13.50 5.63 -6.85
N ILE A 314 -12.81 6.40 -6.01
CA ILE A 314 -11.73 5.94 -5.14
C ILE A 314 -12.28 5.09 -3.98
N VAL A 315 -13.29 5.62 -3.27
CA VAL A 315 -13.88 4.94 -2.11
C VAL A 315 -14.47 3.58 -2.50
N GLU A 316 -15.26 3.53 -3.57
CA GLU A 316 -15.85 2.28 -4.06
C GLU A 316 -14.80 1.26 -4.53
N ASN A 317 -13.67 1.73 -5.09
CA ASN A 317 -12.55 0.86 -5.43
C ASN A 317 -11.93 0.24 -4.16
N ALA A 318 -11.67 1.03 -3.13
CA ALA A 318 -11.15 0.53 -1.85
C ALA A 318 -12.11 -0.49 -1.22
N LEU A 319 -13.41 -0.16 -1.14
CA LEU A 319 -14.43 -1.05 -0.58
C LEU A 319 -14.59 -2.33 -1.39
N ARG A 320 -14.40 -2.28 -2.71
CA ARG A 320 -14.42 -3.46 -3.58
C ARG A 320 -13.31 -4.44 -3.25
N TRP A 321 -12.09 -3.99 -3.01
CA TRP A 321 -11.00 -4.87 -2.61
C TRP A 321 -11.32 -5.63 -1.32
N PHE A 322 -11.89 -4.94 -0.34
CA PHE A 322 -12.31 -5.56 0.92
C PHE A 322 -13.48 -6.54 0.76
N ARG A 323 -14.47 -6.17 -0.04
CA ARG A 323 -15.75 -6.90 -0.16
C ARG A 323 -15.68 -8.06 -1.14
N ASP A 324 -15.15 -7.80 -2.37
CA ASP A 324 -15.23 -8.75 -3.48
C ASP A 324 -13.99 -9.66 -3.53
N PHE A 325 -12.84 -9.20 -3.00
CA PHE A 325 -11.60 -9.98 -2.95
C PHE A 325 -11.18 -10.38 -1.54
N HIS A 326 -11.98 -10.08 -0.55
CA HIS A 326 -11.74 -10.39 0.85
C HIS A 326 -10.41 -9.86 1.42
N ILE A 327 -9.79 -8.87 0.79
CA ILE A 327 -8.58 -8.21 1.30
C ILE A 327 -8.81 -7.72 2.74
N ASP A 328 -7.79 -7.79 3.61
CA ASP A 328 -7.89 -7.42 5.03
C ASP A 328 -7.35 -6.01 5.32
N ALA A 329 -6.41 -5.53 4.50
CA ALA A 329 -5.86 -4.19 4.65
C ALA A 329 -5.47 -3.58 3.29
N LEU A 330 -5.46 -2.25 3.20
CA LEU A 330 -4.90 -1.51 2.08
C LEU A 330 -3.72 -0.68 2.56
N ARG A 331 -2.61 -0.71 1.83
CA ARG A 331 -1.54 0.29 1.90
C ARG A 331 -1.85 1.36 0.87
N LEU A 332 -1.93 2.60 1.30
CA LEU A 332 -2.25 3.75 0.48
C LEU A 332 -0.95 4.46 0.09
N ASP A 333 -0.59 4.37 -1.18
CA ASP A 333 0.62 4.94 -1.76
C ASP A 333 0.62 6.46 -1.69
N ALA A 334 1.77 7.04 -1.31
CA ALA A 334 2.08 8.47 -1.35
C ALA A 334 0.91 9.39 -0.94
N VAL A 335 0.27 9.12 0.21
CA VAL A 335 -0.93 9.87 0.64
C VAL A 335 -0.70 11.37 0.78
N HIS A 336 0.55 11.81 0.90
CA HIS A 336 0.95 13.22 0.93
C HIS A 336 0.76 13.93 -0.42
N ALA A 337 0.61 13.18 -1.51
CA ALA A 337 0.33 13.70 -2.85
C ALA A 337 -1.18 13.78 -3.16
N LEU A 338 -2.05 13.32 -2.27
CA LEU A 338 -3.50 13.49 -2.37
C LEU A 338 -3.89 14.94 -2.02
N ASN A 339 -4.01 15.78 -3.05
CA ASN A 339 -4.32 17.21 -2.91
C ASN A 339 -5.82 17.43 -2.63
N ASP A 340 -6.22 17.28 -1.37
CA ASP A 340 -7.60 17.48 -0.92
C ASP A 340 -7.70 18.67 0.05
N HIS A 341 -8.51 19.66 -0.33
CA HIS A 341 -8.76 20.87 0.44
C HIS A 341 -10.16 20.93 1.02
N ARG A 342 -10.92 19.83 0.96
CA ARG A 342 -12.27 19.75 1.52
C ARG A 342 -12.21 19.60 3.05
N ALA A 343 -13.30 19.97 3.70
CA ALA A 343 -13.42 19.87 5.17
C ALA A 343 -13.33 18.41 5.64
N LEU A 344 -13.91 17.47 4.90
CA LEU A 344 -13.73 16.03 5.07
C LEU A 344 -12.66 15.58 4.07
N HIS A 345 -11.47 15.28 4.58
CA HIS A 345 -10.37 14.81 3.74
C HIS A 345 -10.63 13.40 3.21
N ILE A 346 -10.22 13.08 1.97
CA ILE A 346 -10.43 11.75 1.37
C ILE A 346 -9.93 10.60 2.24
N LEU A 347 -8.83 10.78 2.97
CA LEU A 347 -8.31 9.76 3.89
C LEU A 347 -9.24 9.52 5.08
N GLU A 348 -9.87 10.58 5.60
CA GLU A 348 -10.86 10.46 6.67
C GLU A 348 -12.14 9.80 6.15
N GLU A 349 -12.57 10.13 4.94
CA GLU A 349 -13.71 9.50 4.27
C GLU A 349 -13.46 8.01 4.01
N LEU A 350 -12.29 7.64 3.48
CA LEU A 350 -11.88 6.25 3.33
C LEU A 350 -11.91 5.48 4.66
N ALA A 351 -11.43 6.10 5.74
CA ALA A 351 -11.44 5.48 7.06
C ALA A 351 -12.87 5.28 7.60
N LEU A 352 -13.77 6.25 7.40
CA LEU A 352 -15.18 6.16 7.80
C LEU A 352 -15.90 5.01 7.07
N GLU A 353 -15.74 4.94 5.75
CA GLU A 353 -16.40 3.94 4.92
C GLU A 353 -15.82 2.53 5.17
N THR A 354 -14.50 2.44 5.41
CA THR A 354 -13.83 1.19 5.79
C THR A 354 -14.34 0.67 7.14
N ASP A 355 -14.47 1.54 8.16
CA ASP A 355 -15.04 1.17 9.47
C ASP A 355 -16.49 0.70 9.34
N SER A 356 -17.28 1.37 8.49
CA SER A 356 -18.67 0.99 8.21
C SER A 356 -18.75 -0.41 7.60
N LEU A 357 -17.92 -0.68 6.58
CA LEU A 357 -17.85 -1.98 5.93
C LEU A 357 -17.31 -3.07 6.88
N ALA A 358 -16.31 -2.76 7.71
CA ALA A 358 -15.79 -3.68 8.73
C ALA A 358 -16.89 -4.13 9.71
N ALA A 359 -17.76 -3.19 10.13
CA ALA A 359 -18.91 -3.49 10.97
C ALA A 359 -19.95 -4.35 10.26
N GLU A 360 -20.21 -4.13 8.96
CA GLU A 360 -21.10 -4.94 8.12
C GLU A 360 -20.56 -6.36 7.96
N LEU A 361 -19.27 -6.51 7.62
CA LEU A 361 -18.62 -7.80 7.40
C LEU A 361 -18.32 -8.56 8.71
N GLY A 362 -18.32 -7.87 9.86
CA GLY A 362 -18.02 -8.46 11.17
C GLY A 362 -16.56 -8.91 11.31
N ARG A 363 -15.62 -8.26 10.59
CA ARG A 363 -14.18 -8.50 10.67
C ARG A 363 -13.40 -7.18 10.61
N PRO A 364 -12.22 -7.09 11.26
CA PRO A 364 -11.39 -5.90 11.17
C PRO A 364 -10.90 -5.70 9.74
N LEU A 365 -10.92 -4.44 9.30
CA LEU A 365 -10.29 -3.96 8.07
C LEU A 365 -9.30 -2.85 8.44
N SER A 366 -8.21 -2.71 7.70
CA SER A 366 -7.16 -1.76 8.05
C SER A 366 -6.74 -0.90 6.86
N LEU A 367 -6.37 0.36 7.15
CA LEU A 367 -5.75 1.28 6.19
C LEU A 367 -4.36 1.67 6.71
N ILE A 368 -3.35 1.54 5.86
CA ILE A 368 -1.95 1.86 6.14
C ILE A 368 -1.55 3.03 5.24
N ALA A 369 -1.10 4.13 5.79
CA ALA A 369 -0.59 5.25 5.01
C ALA A 369 0.90 5.09 4.70
N GLU A 370 1.29 5.40 3.47
CA GLU A 370 2.68 5.70 3.16
C GLU A 370 2.85 7.22 3.00
N SER A 371 3.74 7.79 3.81
CA SER A 371 4.04 9.22 3.77
C SER A 371 5.35 9.55 4.44
N ASP A 372 6.16 10.35 3.78
CA ASP A 372 7.42 10.86 4.31
C ASP A 372 7.28 12.16 5.12
N LEU A 373 6.05 12.62 5.37
CA LEU A 373 5.81 13.90 6.07
C LEU A 373 6.02 13.86 7.57
N ASN A 374 6.06 12.70 8.19
CA ASN A 374 6.05 12.54 9.65
C ASN A 374 4.85 13.28 10.28
N ASP A 375 3.68 13.06 9.72
CA ASP A 375 2.43 13.68 10.17
C ASP A 375 1.60 12.71 11.01
N PRO A 376 1.52 12.91 12.33
CA PRO A 376 0.76 12.02 13.20
C PRO A 376 -0.76 12.08 12.96
N ARG A 377 -1.29 13.08 12.23
CA ARG A 377 -2.72 13.17 11.91
C ARG A 377 -3.21 11.95 11.14
N LEU A 378 -2.33 11.30 10.36
CA LEU A 378 -2.69 10.10 9.60
C LEU A 378 -3.29 9.02 10.51
N ILE A 379 -2.66 8.77 11.65
CA ILE A 379 -3.01 7.72 12.62
C ILE A 379 -3.67 8.24 13.91
N THR A 380 -3.88 9.55 14.01
CA THR A 380 -4.63 10.13 15.13
C THR A 380 -6.13 9.82 14.95
N PRO A 381 -6.84 9.42 16.02
CA PRO A 381 -8.29 9.21 15.97
C PRO A 381 -9.06 10.42 15.47
N ARG A 382 -10.18 10.19 14.74
CA ARG A 382 -11.01 11.24 14.13
C ARG A 382 -11.61 12.20 15.16
N ASP A 383 -12.02 11.71 16.33
CA ASP A 383 -12.52 12.53 17.44
C ASP A 383 -11.46 13.47 18.05
N ARG A 384 -10.19 13.27 17.69
CA ARG A 384 -9.03 14.10 18.04
C ARG A 384 -8.51 14.94 16.87
N GLY A 385 -9.24 14.96 15.75
CA GLY A 385 -8.90 15.75 14.55
C GLY A 385 -7.83 15.12 13.65
N GLY A 386 -7.63 13.80 13.75
CA GLY A 386 -6.85 13.01 12.79
C GLY A 386 -7.73 12.38 11.72
N TYR A 387 -7.13 11.62 10.81
CA TYR A 387 -7.83 10.91 9.74
C TYR A 387 -8.28 9.51 10.17
N GLY A 388 -7.73 8.95 11.25
CA GLY A 388 -8.17 7.68 11.82
C GLY A 388 -7.73 6.44 11.04
N LEU A 389 -6.63 6.52 10.29
CA LEU A 389 -6.04 5.36 9.65
C LEU A 389 -5.44 4.41 10.72
N THR A 390 -5.32 3.13 10.39
CA THR A 390 -4.87 2.09 11.32
C THR A 390 -3.37 2.21 11.61
N ALA A 391 -2.57 2.50 10.59
CA ALA A 391 -1.12 2.56 10.70
C ALA A 391 -0.51 3.44 9.59
N GLN A 392 0.80 3.73 9.75
CA GLN A 392 1.60 4.36 8.68
C GLN A 392 3.01 3.77 8.65
N TRP A 393 3.62 3.78 7.47
CA TRP A 393 5.03 3.49 7.31
C TRP A 393 5.89 4.56 7.97
N ASP A 394 7.00 4.16 8.61
CA ASP A 394 7.93 5.06 9.28
C ASP A 394 9.35 4.89 8.76
N ASP A 395 9.69 5.69 7.76
CA ASP A 395 11.02 5.72 7.15
C ASP A 395 12.11 6.15 8.13
N ASP A 396 11.80 7.00 9.10
CA ASP A 396 12.80 7.48 10.05
C ASP A 396 13.39 6.35 10.91
N ILE A 397 12.59 5.31 11.21
CA ILE A 397 13.08 4.11 11.91
C ILE A 397 14.06 3.35 11.03
N HIS A 398 13.70 3.11 9.76
CA HIS A 398 14.61 2.51 8.77
C HIS A 398 15.88 3.34 8.65
N HIS A 399 15.77 4.65 8.41
CA HIS A 399 16.90 5.54 8.20
C HIS A 399 17.87 5.52 9.39
N ALA A 400 17.37 5.54 10.62
CA ALA A 400 18.21 5.53 11.81
C ALA A 400 18.96 4.19 11.99
N ILE A 401 18.26 3.06 11.82
CA ILE A 401 18.86 1.73 11.93
C ILE A 401 19.86 1.53 10.79
N HIS A 402 19.44 1.80 9.55
CA HIS A 402 20.29 1.56 8.37
C HIS A 402 21.55 2.43 8.40
N SER A 403 21.39 3.74 8.61
CA SER A 403 22.53 4.68 8.63
C SER A 403 23.54 4.35 9.73
N LEU A 404 23.08 3.91 10.90
CA LEU A 404 23.99 3.54 11.99
C LEU A 404 24.75 2.25 11.68
N VAL A 405 24.08 1.25 11.12
CA VAL A 405 24.66 -0.08 10.85
C VAL A 405 25.52 -0.09 9.58
N SER A 406 25.07 0.57 8.51
CA SER A 406 25.77 0.59 7.21
C SER A 406 26.89 1.64 7.14
N GLY A 407 26.75 2.74 7.88
CA GLY A 407 27.62 3.91 7.76
C GLY A 407 27.21 4.88 6.65
N GLU A 408 26.14 4.62 5.89
CA GLU A 408 25.64 5.52 4.84
C GLU A 408 25.12 6.85 5.42
N ARG A 409 25.49 7.98 4.75
CA ARG A 409 25.21 9.35 5.21
C ARG A 409 24.80 10.30 4.09
N GLN A 410 24.58 9.82 2.88
CA GLN A 410 24.21 10.62 1.73
C GLN A 410 22.69 10.79 1.63
N GLY A 411 22.26 11.86 0.94
CA GLY A 411 20.85 12.13 0.69
C GLY A 411 20.03 12.25 1.98
N TYR A 412 18.92 11.56 2.03
CA TYR A 412 18.02 11.55 3.18
C TYR A 412 18.61 10.88 4.45
N TYR A 413 19.70 10.11 4.35
CA TYR A 413 20.40 9.51 5.49
C TYR A 413 21.28 10.49 6.29
N ALA A 414 21.50 11.71 5.79
CA ALA A 414 22.51 12.64 6.34
C ALA A 414 22.36 12.93 7.84
N ASP A 415 21.13 12.99 8.34
CA ASP A 415 20.84 13.37 9.73
C ASP A 415 20.79 12.18 10.71
N PHE A 416 20.81 10.92 10.23
CA PHE A 416 20.42 9.74 11.00
C PHE A 416 21.56 8.93 11.64
N GLY A 417 22.79 9.16 11.35
CA GLY A 417 23.88 8.25 11.66
C GLY A 417 24.41 8.21 13.10
N SER A 418 23.67 8.67 14.11
CA SER A 418 24.11 8.66 15.49
C SER A 418 23.31 7.68 16.36
N TYR A 419 23.92 7.19 17.44
CA TYR A 419 23.22 6.40 18.46
C TYR A 419 22.07 7.18 19.12
N GLN A 420 22.22 8.51 19.19
CA GLN A 420 21.17 9.39 19.68
C GLN A 420 19.95 9.39 18.74
N ALA A 421 20.16 9.40 17.42
CA ALA A 421 19.08 9.31 16.43
C ALA A 421 18.32 7.97 16.57
N LEU A 422 19.06 6.85 16.65
CA LEU A 422 18.46 5.54 16.91
C LEU A 422 17.66 5.51 18.21
N ALA A 423 18.23 6.00 19.30
CA ALA A 423 17.52 6.06 20.59
C ALA A 423 16.26 6.91 20.54
N LYS A 424 16.27 8.00 19.76
CA LYS A 424 15.11 8.88 19.57
C LYS A 424 13.98 8.16 18.84
N VAL A 425 14.26 7.53 17.70
CA VAL A 425 13.22 6.84 16.90
C VAL A 425 12.65 5.64 17.65
N LEU A 426 13.46 4.84 18.34
CA LEU A 426 12.97 3.70 19.11
C LEU A 426 12.04 4.11 20.26
N ARG A 427 12.19 5.32 20.82
CA ARG A 427 11.33 5.85 21.89
C ARG A 427 10.12 6.64 21.40
N GLY A 428 10.15 7.20 20.20
CA GLY A 428 9.17 8.18 19.74
C GLY A 428 8.70 8.06 18.30
N GLY A 429 9.19 7.08 17.53
CA GLY A 429 8.90 6.93 16.10
C GLY A 429 9.71 7.94 15.29
N PHE A 430 9.18 9.11 15.05
CA PHE A 430 9.80 10.11 14.19
C PHE A 430 11.09 10.72 14.75
N PHE A 431 12.14 10.71 13.92
CA PHE A 431 13.35 11.49 14.18
C PHE A 431 13.12 12.97 13.89
N HIS A 432 12.55 13.28 12.71
CA HIS A 432 12.12 14.63 12.38
C HIS A 432 10.72 14.87 12.94
N ASP A 433 10.65 15.43 14.13
CA ASP A 433 9.43 15.71 14.90
C ASP A 433 9.16 17.23 15.08
N GLY A 434 9.54 18.02 14.09
CA GLY A 434 9.61 19.48 14.08
C GLY A 434 11.05 19.99 13.99
N THR A 435 12.03 19.09 13.94
CA THR A 435 13.46 19.41 13.81
C THR A 435 13.82 19.80 12.37
N TYR A 436 14.99 20.43 12.18
CA TYR A 436 15.48 20.79 10.86
C TYR A 436 16.03 19.55 10.14
N SER A 437 15.55 19.30 8.92
CA SER A 437 16.11 18.28 8.03
C SER A 437 17.12 18.92 7.08
N SER A 438 18.36 18.44 7.09
CA SER A 438 19.42 18.94 6.22
C SER A 438 19.15 18.60 4.75
N PHE A 439 18.56 17.43 4.49
CA PHE A 439 18.14 16.98 3.16
C PHE A 439 17.01 17.85 2.60
N ARG A 440 15.94 18.06 3.37
CA ARG A 440 14.78 18.87 2.96
C ARG A 440 15.01 20.36 3.08
N ARG A 441 16.09 20.80 3.75
CA ARG A 441 16.47 22.20 4.01
C ARG A 441 15.35 23.02 4.68
N ARG A 442 14.55 22.37 5.53
CA ARG A 442 13.45 22.96 6.29
C ARG A 442 13.14 22.18 7.56
N HIS A 443 12.38 22.77 8.48
CA HIS A 443 11.80 22.01 9.58
C HIS A 443 10.81 21.00 9.04
N HIS A 444 10.79 19.80 9.66
CA HIS A 444 10.05 18.66 9.16
C HIS A 444 9.40 17.87 10.30
N GLY A 445 8.22 17.30 10.02
CA GLY A 445 7.48 16.44 10.91
C GLY A 445 6.82 17.14 12.12
N ARG A 446 6.18 16.33 12.92
CA ARG A 446 5.57 16.69 14.20
C ARG A 446 5.74 15.52 15.18
N PRO A 447 5.81 15.77 16.51
CA PRO A 447 5.90 14.71 17.49
C PRO A 447 4.61 13.88 17.52
N ILE A 448 4.74 12.57 17.68
CA ILE A 448 3.63 11.66 17.92
C ILE A 448 3.16 11.83 19.38
N PRO A 449 1.86 11.91 19.66
CA PRO A 449 1.34 11.85 21.01
C PRO A 449 1.40 10.41 21.55
N THR A 450 2.59 10.00 22.02
CA THR A 450 2.93 8.61 22.41
C THR A 450 2.14 8.03 23.57
N ASN A 451 1.38 8.86 24.30
CA ASN A 451 0.44 8.44 25.33
C ASN A 451 -0.97 8.13 24.78
N GLU A 452 -1.22 8.41 23.51
CA GLU A 452 -2.55 8.26 22.87
C GLU A 452 -2.49 7.30 21.69
N ILE A 453 -1.36 7.25 20.99
CA ILE A 453 -1.11 6.40 19.81
C ILE A 453 -0.14 5.30 20.21
N PRO A 454 -0.47 4.03 19.99
CA PRO A 454 0.46 2.93 20.23
C PRO A 454 1.62 2.94 19.21
N ALA A 455 2.79 2.47 19.62
CA ALA A 455 3.94 2.35 18.71
C ALA A 455 3.64 1.39 17.54
N ALA A 456 2.81 0.38 17.76
CA ALA A 456 2.37 -0.55 16.72
C ALA A 456 1.51 0.10 15.60
N ALA A 457 1.11 1.37 15.73
CA ALA A 457 0.54 2.13 14.62
C ALA A 457 1.62 2.60 13.61
N LEU A 458 2.91 2.37 13.88
CA LEU A 458 4.01 2.61 12.96
C LEU A 458 4.53 1.29 12.41
N LEU A 459 4.75 1.22 11.10
CA LEU A 459 5.43 0.10 10.47
C LEU A 459 6.94 0.39 10.42
N ALA A 460 7.71 -0.58 10.90
CA ALA A 460 9.17 -0.55 10.89
C ALA A 460 9.73 -1.66 10.01
N TYR A 461 10.75 -1.38 9.23
CA TYR A 461 11.36 -2.33 8.30
C TYR A 461 12.87 -2.15 8.23
N THR A 462 13.57 -3.23 7.87
CA THR A 462 15.01 -3.14 7.56
C THR A 462 15.24 -2.55 6.18
N CYS A 463 14.33 -2.79 5.26
CA CYS A 463 14.17 -2.23 3.93
C CYS A 463 12.77 -2.60 3.41
N ASN A 464 12.31 -1.92 2.36
CA ASN A 464 11.18 -2.27 1.55
C ASN A 464 11.57 -2.16 0.06
N HIS A 465 10.62 -2.24 -0.87
CA HIS A 465 10.91 -2.14 -2.30
C HIS A 465 11.59 -0.82 -2.67
N ASP A 466 11.26 0.30 -2.01
CA ASP A 466 11.81 1.63 -2.31
C ASP A 466 13.29 1.76 -1.94
N GLN A 467 13.67 1.36 -0.72
CA GLN A 467 15.07 1.51 -0.30
C GLN A 467 16.01 0.59 -1.07
N ILE A 468 15.52 -0.51 -1.64
CA ILE A 468 16.33 -1.37 -2.51
C ILE A 468 16.23 -0.90 -3.96
N GLY A 469 15.03 -0.77 -4.49
CA GLY A 469 14.80 -0.50 -5.90
C GLY A 469 15.20 0.91 -6.35
N ASN A 470 15.23 1.88 -5.43
CA ASN A 470 15.75 3.22 -5.69
C ASN A 470 17.27 3.35 -5.52
N ARG A 471 18.01 2.23 -5.33
CA ARG A 471 19.45 2.20 -5.50
C ARG A 471 19.83 2.03 -6.98
N ALA A 472 21.00 2.51 -7.37
CA ALA A 472 21.42 2.54 -8.77
C ALA A 472 21.34 1.18 -9.47
N ILE A 473 21.69 0.10 -8.77
CA ILE A 473 21.69 -1.28 -9.29
C ILE A 473 20.70 -2.20 -8.55
N GLY A 474 19.85 -1.64 -7.68
CA GLY A 474 18.87 -2.42 -6.92
C GLY A 474 19.50 -3.39 -5.91
N ASP A 475 20.69 -3.08 -5.40
CA ASP A 475 21.43 -3.94 -4.49
C ASP A 475 20.78 -3.99 -3.10
N ARG A 476 20.59 -5.22 -2.62
CA ARG A 476 20.04 -5.47 -1.27
C ARG A 476 21.10 -5.21 -0.20
N PRO A 477 20.71 -4.92 1.05
CA PRO A 477 21.65 -4.84 2.18
C PRO A 477 22.60 -6.04 2.29
N SER A 478 22.16 -7.24 1.90
CA SER A 478 22.96 -8.48 1.84
C SER A 478 24.15 -8.41 0.90
N ALA A 479 24.16 -7.50 -0.08
CA ALA A 479 25.26 -7.35 -1.02
C ALA A 479 26.47 -6.58 -0.45
N TYR A 480 26.27 -5.73 0.57
CA TYR A 480 27.30 -4.84 1.09
C TYR A 480 27.46 -4.84 2.62
N LEU A 481 26.51 -5.45 3.36
CA LEU A 481 26.61 -5.67 4.81
C LEU A 481 27.01 -7.11 5.11
N ASP A 482 27.74 -7.31 6.18
CA ASP A 482 27.98 -8.65 6.68
C ASP A 482 26.75 -9.22 7.41
N SER A 483 26.74 -10.53 7.61
CA SER A 483 25.60 -11.21 8.21
C SER A 483 25.33 -10.83 9.68
N GLY A 484 26.32 -10.32 10.40
CA GLY A 484 26.14 -9.77 11.76
C GLY A 484 25.42 -8.43 11.74
N GLN A 485 25.75 -7.57 10.76
CA GLN A 485 25.07 -6.30 10.54
C GLN A 485 23.60 -6.53 10.12
N LEU A 486 23.32 -7.53 9.27
CA LEU A 486 21.96 -7.92 8.92
C LEU A 486 21.18 -8.42 10.13
N ALA A 487 21.81 -9.25 10.97
CA ALA A 487 21.19 -9.75 12.21
C ALA A 487 20.86 -8.62 13.21
N ILE A 488 21.70 -7.58 13.31
CA ILE A 488 21.43 -6.39 14.12
C ILE A 488 20.19 -5.66 13.61
N LYS A 489 20.12 -5.40 12.30
CA LYS A 489 18.96 -4.73 11.69
C LYS A 489 17.67 -5.50 11.97
N ALA A 490 17.68 -6.81 11.68
CA ALA A 490 16.54 -7.69 11.92
C ALA A 490 16.07 -7.67 13.38
N ALA A 491 16.98 -7.78 14.34
CA ALA A 491 16.63 -7.80 15.76
C ALA A 491 16.07 -6.47 16.25
N LEU A 492 16.63 -5.34 15.80
CA LEU A 492 16.16 -4.00 16.16
C LEU A 492 14.75 -3.70 15.58
N VAL A 493 14.43 -4.23 14.40
CA VAL A 493 13.09 -4.09 13.80
C VAL A 493 12.12 -5.08 14.44
N LEU A 494 12.41 -6.38 14.40
CA LEU A 494 11.47 -7.43 14.82
C LEU A 494 11.15 -7.40 16.31
N LEU A 495 12.06 -6.94 17.17
CA LEU A 495 11.85 -6.88 18.62
C LEU A 495 11.53 -5.47 19.14
N SER A 496 11.34 -4.50 18.24
CA SER A 496 10.83 -3.16 18.57
C SER A 496 9.33 -3.20 18.92
N PRO A 497 8.77 -2.11 19.49
CA PRO A 497 7.33 -2.03 19.77
C PRO A 497 6.47 -1.79 18.51
N PHE A 498 7.11 -1.53 17.38
CA PHE A 498 6.46 -1.22 16.11
C PHE A 498 5.88 -2.47 15.44
N THR A 499 5.05 -2.29 14.44
CA THR A 499 4.60 -3.37 13.56
C THR A 499 5.69 -3.62 12.52
N PRO A 500 6.40 -4.77 12.55
CA PRO A 500 7.47 -5.03 11.62
C PRO A 500 6.97 -5.49 10.27
N MET A 501 7.63 -5.03 9.20
CA MET A 501 7.45 -5.49 7.84
C MET A 501 8.78 -5.98 7.28
N LEU A 502 8.74 -7.09 6.56
CA LEU A 502 9.87 -7.70 5.86
C LEU A 502 9.67 -7.52 4.36
N PHE A 503 10.74 -7.28 3.61
CA PHE A 503 10.70 -7.33 2.16
C PHE A 503 11.17 -8.68 1.64
N MET A 504 10.47 -9.24 0.66
CA MET A 504 10.72 -10.59 0.11
C MET A 504 12.21 -10.89 -0.09
N GLY A 505 12.66 -12.01 0.48
CA GLY A 505 14.04 -12.51 0.41
C GLY A 505 15.01 -11.93 1.43
N GLU A 506 14.61 -10.91 2.24
CA GLU A 506 15.50 -10.39 3.27
C GLU A 506 15.75 -11.42 4.38
N GLU A 507 14.77 -12.27 4.67
CA GLU A 507 14.82 -13.26 5.74
C GLU A 507 15.87 -14.36 5.54
N TRP A 508 16.35 -14.54 4.31
CA TRP A 508 17.52 -15.40 4.02
C TRP A 508 18.70 -14.64 3.43
N ALA A 509 18.65 -13.30 3.43
CA ALA A 509 19.69 -12.46 2.82
C ALA A 509 19.89 -12.79 1.32
N ALA A 510 18.81 -12.80 0.54
CA ALA A 510 18.82 -13.11 -0.89
C ALA A 510 19.95 -12.39 -1.63
N SER A 511 20.59 -13.09 -2.56
CA SER A 511 21.71 -12.55 -3.36
C SER A 511 21.21 -11.78 -4.60
N THR A 512 19.97 -12.04 -5.05
CA THR A 512 19.39 -11.37 -6.20
C THR A 512 19.03 -9.92 -5.89
N PRO A 513 19.28 -8.96 -6.79
CA PRO A 513 18.87 -7.57 -6.59
C PRO A 513 17.34 -7.43 -6.71
N PHE A 514 16.82 -6.25 -6.40
CA PHE A 514 15.48 -5.83 -6.80
C PHE A 514 15.60 -4.50 -7.53
N GLN A 515 15.66 -4.57 -8.86
CA GLN A 515 15.94 -3.43 -9.73
C GLN A 515 14.66 -2.72 -10.14
N PHE A 516 14.75 -1.47 -10.55
CA PHE A 516 13.64 -0.80 -11.21
C PHE A 516 13.52 -1.31 -12.64
N PHE A 517 12.36 -1.89 -12.98
CA PHE A 517 12.05 -2.45 -14.30
C PHE A 517 10.67 -2.05 -14.76
N THR A 518 10.53 -1.86 -16.07
CA THR A 518 9.28 -1.58 -16.77
C THR A 518 9.28 -2.27 -18.14
N SER A 519 8.11 -2.35 -18.78
CA SER A 519 8.01 -2.88 -20.15
C SER A 519 7.05 -2.03 -20.99
N HIS A 520 7.34 -0.73 -21.10
CA HIS A 520 6.51 0.17 -21.91
C HIS A 520 6.54 -0.24 -23.38
N PRO A 521 5.39 -0.58 -23.99
CA PRO A 521 5.33 -0.91 -25.41
C PRO A 521 5.67 0.27 -26.32
N GLU A 522 5.48 1.52 -25.86
CA GLU A 522 5.81 2.72 -26.60
C GLU A 522 7.32 3.00 -26.55
N PRO A 523 8.03 2.95 -27.70
CA PRO A 523 9.50 3.07 -27.70
C PRO A 523 10.03 4.41 -27.19
N GLU A 524 9.24 5.49 -27.32
CA GLU A 524 9.63 6.82 -26.84
C GLU A 524 9.52 6.92 -25.33
N LEU A 525 8.44 6.39 -24.76
CA LEU A 525 8.23 6.35 -23.32
C LEU A 525 9.30 5.46 -22.66
N GLY A 526 9.52 4.25 -23.18
CA GLY A 526 10.56 3.35 -22.66
C GLY A 526 11.94 3.98 -22.68
N ARG A 527 12.29 4.71 -23.76
CA ARG A 527 13.57 5.43 -23.85
C ARG A 527 13.66 6.57 -22.83
N ALA A 528 12.59 7.36 -22.70
CA ALA A 528 12.55 8.47 -21.75
C ALA A 528 12.70 7.97 -20.30
N THR A 529 12.05 6.85 -19.94
CA THR A 529 12.18 6.22 -18.62
C THR A 529 13.61 5.75 -18.35
N ALA A 530 14.26 5.09 -19.33
CA ALA A 530 15.65 4.66 -19.21
C ALA A 530 16.64 5.82 -19.09
N GLU A 531 16.44 6.90 -19.87
CA GLU A 531 17.27 8.10 -19.81
C GLU A 531 17.07 8.85 -18.49
N GLY A 532 15.82 8.98 -18.02
CA GLY A 532 15.49 9.59 -16.73
C GLY A 532 16.20 8.89 -15.57
N ARG A 533 16.15 7.56 -15.53
CA ARG A 533 16.82 6.76 -14.51
C ARG A 533 18.34 6.96 -14.50
N LYS A 534 18.96 6.95 -15.69
CA LYS A 534 20.40 7.21 -15.82
C LYS A 534 20.81 8.62 -15.39
N ALA A 535 19.98 9.63 -15.73
CA ALA A 535 20.24 11.01 -15.34
C ALA A 535 20.17 11.20 -13.82
N GLU A 536 19.18 10.62 -13.16
CA GLU A 536 19.02 10.65 -11.70
C GLU A 536 20.28 10.17 -10.98
N PHE A 537 20.83 9.02 -11.36
CA PHE A 537 22.01 8.47 -10.70
C PHE A 537 23.34 9.09 -11.13
N ALA A 538 23.41 9.64 -12.34
CA ALA A 538 24.57 10.40 -12.77
C ALA A 538 24.81 11.65 -11.90
N GLU A 539 23.75 12.31 -11.43
CA GLU A 539 23.83 13.41 -10.47
C GLU A 539 24.42 12.98 -9.11
N HIS A 540 24.28 11.70 -8.77
CA HIS A 540 24.84 11.10 -7.55
C HIS A 540 26.24 10.49 -7.75
N GLY A 541 26.83 10.61 -8.93
CA GLY A 541 28.21 10.20 -9.24
C GLY A 541 28.37 8.75 -9.69
N TRP A 542 27.30 8.07 -10.07
CA TRP A 542 27.35 6.74 -10.69
C TRP A 542 27.73 6.82 -12.16
N ASP A 543 28.50 5.81 -12.65
CA ASP A 543 28.71 5.67 -14.09
C ASP A 543 27.40 5.17 -14.73
N SER A 544 26.91 5.91 -15.72
CA SER A 544 25.68 5.57 -16.44
C SER A 544 25.72 4.20 -17.13
N ALA A 545 26.92 3.65 -17.35
CA ALA A 545 27.10 2.31 -17.91
C ALA A 545 26.86 1.18 -16.89
N GLU A 546 26.88 1.48 -15.60
CA GLU A 546 26.64 0.52 -14.52
C GLU A 546 25.14 0.45 -14.15
N ILE A 547 24.32 1.41 -14.59
CA ILE A 547 22.90 1.47 -14.26
C ILE A 547 22.13 0.55 -15.22
N PRO A 548 21.40 -0.46 -14.71
CA PRO A 548 20.59 -1.35 -15.54
C PRO A 548 19.54 -0.58 -16.35
N ASP A 549 19.32 -1.01 -17.59
CA ASP A 549 18.24 -0.48 -18.42
C ASP A 549 16.90 -1.04 -17.91
N PRO A 550 15.97 -0.21 -17.41
CA PRO A 550 14.68 -0.68 -16.89
C PRO A 550 13.81 -1.37 -17.93
N GLN A 551 14.02 -1.11 -19.23
CA GLN A 551 13.30 -1.74 -20.35
C GLN A 551 13.90 -3.09 -20.75
N SER A 552 15.05 -3.48 -20.19
CA SER A 552 15.69 -4.75 -20.51
C SER A 552 14.95 -5.92 -19.84
N PRO A 553 14.53 -6.96 -20.57
CA PRO A 553 13.98 -8.17 -19.96
C PRO A 553 14.94 -8.82 -18.94
N GLN A 554 16.25 -8.59 -19.07
CA GLN A 554 17.24 -9.11 -18.15
C GLN A 554 17.15 -8.43 -16.77
N THR A 555 16.86 -7.11 -16.72
CA THR A 555 16.68 -6.36 -15.45
C THR A 555 15.55 -6.97 -14.62
N PHE A 556 14.45 -7.34 -15.26
CA PHE A 556 13.35 -8.05 -14.60
C PHE A 556 13.76 -9.48 -14.20
N ALA A 557 14.43 -10.22 -15.09
CA ALA A 557 14.83 -11.59 -14.82
C ALA A 557 15.82 -11.70 -13.65
N ASP A 558 16.78 -10.75 -13.55
CA ASP A 558 17.77 -10.68 -12.48
C ASP A 558 17.14 -10.34 -11.12
N SER A 559 15.98 -9.68 -11.13
CA SER A 559 15.25 -9.29 -9.91
C SER A 559 14.40 -10.41 -9.31
N LYS A 560 14.28 -11.56 -9.99
CA LYS A 560 13.54 -12.72 -9.47
C LYS A 560 14.31 -13.40 -8.35
N LEU A 561 13.59 -13.77 -7.28
CA LEU A 561 14.18 -14.49 -6.15
C LEU A 561 14.70 -15.87 -6.56
N ASP A 562 15.89 -16.22 -6.06
CA ASP A 562 16.46 -17.57 -6.19
C ASP A 562 16.06 -18.45 -4.99
N TRP A 563 15.01 -19.23 -5.17
CA TRP A 563 14.51 -20.15 -4.15
C TRP A 563 15.40 -21.37 -3.87
N SER A 564 16.56 -21.47 -4.48
CA SER A 564 17.56 -22.49 -4.13
C SER A 564 18.46 -22.08 -2.96
N GLU A 565 18.44 -20.80 -2.57
CA GLU A 565 19.33 -20.25 -1.53
C GLU A 565 18.92 -20.55 -0.08
N PRO A 566 17.61 -20.50 0.31
CA PRO A 566 17.19 -20.50 1.72
C PRO A 566 17.77 -21.61 2.60
N ASP A 567 18.03 -22.77 2.01
CA ASP A 567 18.52 -23.96 2.74
C ASP A 567 20.05 -24.09 2.76
N ILE A 568 20.82 -23.11 2.25
CA ILE A 568 22.26 -23.25 2.00
C ILE A 568 23.09 -22.26 2.84
N GLY A 569 24.03 -22.77 3.64
CA GLY A 569 25.12 -21.99 4.24
C GLY A 569 24.66 -20.81 5.09
N THR A 570 25.09 -19.59 4.72
CA THR A 570 24.74 -18.37 5.45
C THR A 570 23.27 -18.02 5.31
N HIS A 571 22.64 -18.29 4.15
CA HIS A 571 21.22 -18.04 3.92
C HIS A 571 20.34 -18.82 4.90
N ALA A 572 20.59 -20.11 5.06
CA ALA A 572 19.88 -20.96 6.02
C ALA A 572 20.05 -20.45 7.47
N ARG A 573 21.24 -19.99 7.82
CA ARG A 573 21.49 -19.43 9.15
C ARG A 573 20.75 -18.13 9.39
N VAL A 574 20.69 -17.23 8.41
CA VAL A 574 19.94 -15.98 8.51
C VAL A 574 18.44 -16.27 8.61
N LEU A 575 17.92 -17.18 7.81
CA LEU A 575 16.52 -17.59 7.85
C LEU A 575 16.13 -18.16 9.24
N GLU A 576 16.95 -19.03 9.80
CA GLU A 576 16.71 -19.58 11.13
C GLU A 576 16.74 -18.48 12.21
N PHE A 577 17.61 -17.48 12.06
CA PHE A 577 17.68 -16.35 12.98
C PHE A 577 16.41 -15.48 12.90
N TYR A 578 15.89 -15.19 11.70
CA TYR A 578 14.61 -14.49 11.52
C TYR A 578 13.45 -15.26 12.15
N ARG A 579 13.37 -16.58 11.93
CA ARG A 579 12.36 -17.44 12.59
C ARG A 579 12.44 -17.36 14.11
N ALA A 580 13.66 -17.40 14.66
CA ALA A 580 13.87 -17.28 16.10
C ALA A 580 13.44 -15.91 16.65
N LEU A 581 13.75 -14.80 15.95
CA LEU A 581 13.34 -13.46 16.34
C LEU A 581 11.82 -13.30 16.32
N ILE A 582 11.16 -13.76 15.25
CA ILE A 582 9.69 -13.73 15.15
C ILE A 582 9.05 -14.61 16.23
N GLY A 583 9.65 -15.78 16.51
CA GLY A 583 9.24 -16.64 17.61
C GLY A 583 9.33 -15.95 18.98
N LEU A 584 10.42 -15.22 19.25
CA LEU A 584 10.57 -14.42 20.47
C LEU A 584 9.54 -13.29 20.53
N ARG A 585 9.32 -12.55 19.44
CA ARG A 585 8.29 -11.52 19.38
C ARG A 585 6.91 -12.03 19.78
N LYS A 586 6.54 -13.21 19.30
CA LYS A 586 5.22 -13.82 19.54
C LYS A 586 5.08 -14.50 20.89
N SER A 587 6.17 -14.95 21.50
CA SER A 587 6.14 -15.76 22.73
C SER A 587 6.53 -15.00 24.00
N VAL A 588 7.17 -13.83 23.88
CA VAL A 588 7.64 -13.03 25.02
C VAL A 588 6.79 -11.76 25.11
N ASP A 589 6.01 -11.63 26.17
CA ASP A 589 5.10 -10.50 26.39
C ASP A 589 5.78 -9.13 26.26
N ASP A 590 7.02 -9.00 26.78
CA ASP A 590 7.80 -7.76 26.68
C ASP A 590 8.03 -7.31 25.23
N PHE A 591 8.18 -8.23 24.27
CA PHE A 591 8.37 -7.92 22.86
C PHE A 591 7.04 -7.73 22.12
N ALA A 592 5.95 -8.27 22.63
CA ALA A 592 4.61 -8.08 22.09
C ALA A 592 3.97 -6.75 22.54
N GLU A 593 4.50 -6.10 23.60
CA GLU A 593 3.94 -4.86 24.16
C GLU A 593 4.08 -3.68 23.15
N PRO A 594 2.98 -3.06 22.68
CA PRO A 594 3.01 -2.06 21.61
C PRO A 594 3.18 -0.61 22.11
N ALA A 595 3.41 -0.39 23.39
CA ALA A 595 3.48 0.95 23.95
C ALA A 595 4.86 1.58 23.79
N PHE A 596 4.94 2.84 23.39
CA PHE A 596 6.19 3.60 23.36
C PHE A 596 6.90 3.63 24.73
N GLY A 597 6.13 3.76 25.82
CA GLY A 597 6.66 3.76 27.18
C GLY A 597 7.30 2.46 27.63
N SER A 598 7.16 1.37 26.86
CA SER A 598 7.78 0.08 27.12
C SER A 598 9.25 -0.01 26.68
N VAL A 599 9.76 1.02 26.00
CA VAL A 599 11.12 1.05 25.44
C VAL A 599 12.01 2.02 26.18
N ASP A 600 13.16 1.52 26.64
CA ASP A 600 14.29 2.37 27.03
C ASP A 600 15.53 1.98 26.21
N VAL A 601 16.40 2.95 25.93
CA VAL A 601 17.61 2.73 25.12
C VAL A 601 18.82 3.30 25.84
N THR A 602 19.83 2.46 26.04
CA THR A 602 21.14 2.88 26.53
C THR A 602 22.21 2.61 25.48
N TYR A 603 23.22 3.42 25.39
CA TYR A 603 24.29 3.25 24.40
C TYR A 603 25.62 3.85 24.86
N ASP A 604 26.69 3.39 24.28
CA ASP A 604 28.03 4.00 24.34
C ASP A 604 28.56 4.14 22.91
N GLU A 605 28.54 5.36 22.42
CA GLU A 605 28.96 5.68 21.05
C GLU A 605 30.47 5.43 20.85
N THR A 606 31.29 5.63 21.91
CA THR A 606 32.74 5.39 21.83
C THR A 606 33.05 3.90 21.78
N ALA A 607 32.34 3.11 22.58
CA ALA A 607 32.47 1.66 22.62
C ALA A 607 31.72 0.95 21.48
N GLY A 608 30.83 1.65 20.75
CA GLY A 608 30.18 1.13 19.56
C GLY A 608 29.01 0.15 19.82
N TRP A 609 28.23 0.35 20.89
CA TRP A 609 27.08 -0.50 21.20
C TRP A 609 25.84 0.30 21.61
N CYS A 610 24.67 -0.30 21.38
CA CYS A 610 23.40 0.15 21.95
C CYS A 610 22.58 -1.03 22.47
N ALA A 611 21.72 -0.76 23.45
CA ALA A 611 20.82 -1.72 24.05
C ALA A 611 19.41 -1.14 24.10
N MET A 612 18.49 -1.81 23.43
CA MET A 612 17.04 -1.56 23.53
C MET A 612 16.48 -2.45 24.63
N HIS A 613 15.99 -1.82 25.70
CA HIS A 613 15.38 -2.51 26.83
C HIS A 613 13.86 -2.55 26.65
N ARG A 614 13.29 -3.73 26.77
CA ARG A 614 11.86 -4.02 26.69
C ARG A 614 11.47 -4.83 27.94
N GLY A 615 10.81 -4.20 28.91
CA GLY A 615 10.50 -4.85 30.19
C GLY A 615 11.75 -5.46 30.86
N ASP A 616 11.71 -6.77 31.12
CA ASP A 616 12.83 -7.55 31.66
C ASP A 616 13.86 -7.98 30.59
N HIS A 617 13.60 -7.74 29.31
CA HIS A 617 14.46 -8.20 28.21
C HIS A 617 15.29 -7.04 27.62
N THR A 618 16.37 -7.41 26.97
CA THR A 618 17.30 -6.49 26.29
C THR A 618 17.69 -7.06 24.94
N VAL A 619 17.66 -6.21 23.92
CA VAL A 619 18.29 -6.41 22.61
C VAL A 619 19.56 -5.56 22.61
N LEU A 620 20.72 -6.21 22.76
CA LEU A 620 22.02 -5.57 22.76
C LEU A 620 22.65 -5.70 21.37
N ALA A 621 22.89 -4.61 20.68
CA ALA A 621 23.58 -4.55 19.39
C ALA A 621 24.97 -3.96 19.56
N VAL A 622 25.99 -4.69 19.09
CA VAL A 622 27.40 -4.25 18.99
C VAL A 622 27.69 -3.93 17.52
N ILE A 623 27.74 -2.65 17.21
CA ILE A 623 27.86 -2.10 15.84
C ILE A 623 29.31 -1.73 15.53
N GLY A 624 30.10 -1.42 16.55
CA GLY A 624 31.53 -1.11 16.40
C GLY A 624 32.34 -2.25 15.80
N SER A 625 33.49 -1.92 15.22
CA SER A 625 34.38 -2.88 14.52
C SER A 625 35.18 -3.81 15.44
N ASP A 626 35.21 -3.56 16.74
CA ASP A 626 36.00 -4.29 17.72
C ASP A 626 35.13 -5.04 18.74
N ALA A 627 35.68 -6.10 19.32
CA ALA A 627 35.04 -6.77 20.44
C ALA A 627 35.03 -5.87 21.69
N VAL A 628 33.88 -5.80 22.37
CA VAL A 628 33.63 -4.87 23.47
C VAL A 628 33.13 -5.58 24.73
N ASP A 629 33.50 -5.06 25.90
CA ASP A 629 32.93 -5.43 27.19
C ASP A 629 31.77 -4.45 27.49
N VAL A 630 30.53 -4.94 27.36
CA VAL A 630 29.34 -4.14 27.62
C VAL A 630 28.89 -4.31 29.07
N PRO A 631 28.74 -3.23 29.84
CA PRO A 631 28.42 -3.31 31.27
C PRO A 631 26.93 -3.52 31.54
N ILE A 632 26.30 -4.42 30.76
CA ILE A 632 24.92 -4.84 30.90
C ILE A 632 24.89 -6.34 31.16
N ARG A 633 24.30 -6.71 32.30
CA ARG A 633 24.17 -8.11 32.70
C ARG A 633 22.94 -8.70 32.04
N ILE A 634 23.16 -9.68 31.18
CA ILE A 634 22.11 -10.36 30.39
C ILE A 634 22.32 -11.87 30.59
N ASP A 635 21.22 -12.60 30.74
CA ASP A 635 21.15 -14.04 30.53
C ASP A 635 20.76 -14.28 29.07
N PRO A 636 21.69 -14.65 28.17
CA PRO A 636 21.43 -14.72 26.73
C PRO A 636 20.43 -15.84 26.40
N VAL A 637 19.42 -15.51 25.59
CA VAL A 637 18.44 -16.45 25.04
C VAL A 637 18.75 -16.73 23.57
N LEU A 638 19.17 -15.69 22.83
CA LEU A 638 19.53 -15.76 21.41
C LEU A 638 20.69 -14.80 21.14
N SER A 639 21.65 -15.21 20.34
CA SER A 639 22.70 -14.32 19.82
C SER A 639 23.12 -14.75 18.43
N TRP A 640 23.51 -13.76 17.59
CA TRP A 640 24.02 -14.07 16.26
C TRP A 640 25.36 -14.84 16.33
N THR A 641 26.24 -14.42 17.22
CA THR A 641 27.54 -15.09 17.52
C THR A 641 27.65 -15.28 19.01
N ASP A 642 28.38 -16.33 19.44
CA ASP A 642 28.61 -16.64 20.84
C ASP A 642 29.23 -15.46 21.61
N VAL A 643 28.79 -15.29 22.83
CA VAL A 643 29.24 -14.23 23.73
C VAL A 643 29.77 -14.81 25.05
N ALA A 644 30.66 -14.10 25.69
CA ALA A 644 31.11 -14.46 27.04
C ALA A 644 30.35 -13.62 28.07
N VAL A 645 29.58 -14.30 28.93
CA VAL A 645 28.91 -13.66 30.08
C VAL A 645 29.89 -13.53 31.22
N THR A 646 30.02 -12.34 31.81
CA THR A 646 30.90 -12.01 32.92
C THR A 646 30.11 -11.53 34.13
N GLU A 647 30.75 -11.39 35.30
CA GLU A 647 30.08 -10.82 36.48
C GLU A 647 29.64 -9.37 36.27
N SER A 648 30.33 -8.60 35.43
CA SER A 648 30.07 -7.18 35.16
C SER A 648 29.19 -6.93 33.94
N GLY A 649 29.00 -7.91 33.03
CA GLY A 649 28.25 -7.71 31.80
C GLY A 649 28.53 -8.80 30.76
N VAL A 650 28.52 -8.41 29.49
CA VAL A 650 28.71 -9.29 28.34
C VAL A 650 29.90 -8.82 27.52
N ARG A 651 30.83 -9.73 27.20
CA ARG A 651 31.84 -9.50 26.18
C ARG A 651 31.35 -10.07 24.86
N SER A 652 31.18 -9.18 23.90
CA SER A 652 30.63 -9.51 22.56
C SER A 652 31.64 -9.17 21.47
N PRO A 653 31.76 -10.01 20.42
CA PRO A 653 32.46 -9.61 19.20
C PRO A 653 31.79 -8.45 18.49
N SER A 654 32.49 -7.87 17.50
CA SER A 654 31.94 -6.87 16.57
C SER A 654 30.79 -7.43 15.76
N HIS A 655 29.93 -6.53 15.26
CA HIS A 655 28.78 -6.84 14.41
C HIS A 655 27.96 -8.02 14.93
N ASN A 656 27.51 -7.90 16.17
CA ASN A 656 26.76 -8.94 16.85
C ASN A 656 25.53 -8.40 17.56
N VAL A 657 24.52 -9.22 17.70
CA VAL A 657 23.34 -8.92 18.51
C VAL A 657 23.08 -10.03 19.50
N VAL A 658 22.73 -9.63 20.73
CA VAL A 658 22.42 -10.53 21.85
C VAL A 658 21.06 -10.15 22.42
N ILE A 659 20.16 -11.11 22.46
CA ILE A 659 18.85 -11.00 23.08
C ILE A 659 18.84 -11.82 24.36
N GLY A 660 18.36 -11.26 25.44
CA GLY A 660 18.27 -12.02 26.69
C GLY A 660 17.60 -11.26 27.82
N ARG A 661 17.43 -11.96 28.93
CA ARG A 661 16.81 -11.41 30.12
C ARG A 661 17.84 -10.57 30.91
N ARG A 662 17.45 -9.35 31.27
CA ARG A 662 18.27 -8.47 32.07
C ARG A 662 18.39 -9.00 33.51
N LEU A 663 19.60 -9.12 33.99
CA LEU A 663 19.85 -9.53 35.36
C LEU A 663 19.98 -8.29 36.27
N PRO A 664 19.49 -8.35 37.53
CA PRO A 664 19.62 -7.25 38.48
C PRO A 664 21.11 -6.94 38.73
N GLY A 665 21.39 -5.67 38.98
CA GLY A 665 22.74 -5.23 39.37
C GLY A 665 23.26 -5.98 40.60
N PRO A 666 24.59 -6.06 40.82
CA PRO A 666 25.13 -6.62 42.05
C PRO A 666 24.56 -5.81 43.23
N GLN A 667 24.03 -6.51 44.23
CA GLN A 667 23.52 -5.91 45.48
C GLN A 667 24.68 -5.31 46.27
#